data_22210ba173daa6b029d567caf45e1cca
#
_entry.id   22210ba173daa6b029d567caf45e1cca
#
_cell.length_a   1.000
_cell.length_b   1.000
_cell.length_c   1.000
_cell.angle_alpha   90.00
_cell.angle_beta   90.00
_cell.angle_gamma   90.00
#
_symmetry.space_group_name_H-M   'P 1'
#
loop_
_entity.id
_entity.type
_entity.pdbx_description
1 polymer ?
#
loop_
_entity_poly.entity_id
_entity_poly.type
_entity_poly.pdbx_seq_one_letter_code
_entity_poly.pdbx_strand_id
1 'polypeptide(L)'
;MAAPEQTAALQTELRALLLTDAVDSTKLTLALGDAAMARHWTAHDRVARDLLPTWRGREIDKTDGMLLLFDNAADAAGYALAYHRALATIGLPFKSRAGIHVGEVTLRSNPPEDVARGAKPVEVDGIALPIAARVMSAALGGQTLMTGAARVALGETRLRLQSHGHWRLQGLSEPVELFEVGDADAPFMPPRDETKVYRVVRQGELWQPVREVKHSLPAERDSFVGRREPLQALARKLDKGARLVSVLGMGGTGKTRLVTRFGWTWLGDYPGGVWFCDLSQARSVDGIFFAVAQGLDVPLSETDPPVQLAHAIRGRGRCLMILDNFEQVARHAEETLGRWMERAPEASFVVTSREVLGIVGEATLALEPLPKADATALFLRRADAAGWERRADADDLAAIAELVTVLDGLPLAIELAAARARAMPPRTMLARMHERFSVLLSRAGRRDRQATLRAAFDWSWELLSESERSVLAELSVFRGGFTLEAAASVVTPPVARDAPVSADLVHWLVDKSFVRQVTDERFDLLESVREYAAEHLRTEGRFAGSGPAALAAAESRHGRHFAQLGPRQVGETLGLELDNLVSACRRAAARGDTAVAVQTLAGAWWGALQLRGPFRVGVELAETVAAVAGLDGKDRAETELMLGDALQLSGRAAEAARHLEAAVQLSQQIGERILEGRALQLLAPLQARSGRIEQAHASFERALVAFREGDDPFREVALHNAIGGFFETQGSLDDARHHYEHGLRIARETGNRRWEGGSAGNLASFLVLLGRFEQARPLYVQAMQIAAELGDRQWEANAHCNLGLLHFMEGRLTDARVELEASHDAAREMGHAGLLSVVQCNLGLVEEALGDPGRALQYHEAAVALARDLEDHRSEGQFLGYLGVLHARQQRVGPARECLTRGEALLRSVSDSISLGIVLCARAEAEYRAGSQAAAEAALAEAERLAGELSDVTPESELGQALRRTRELIAEAV
;
A
#
# COMPACT_ATOMS: atom_id res chain seq x y z
N MET A 1 37.82 -40.78 -33.52
CA MET A 1 37.23 -41.54 -32.40
C MET A 1 37.66 -40.87 -31.11
N ALA A 2 36.80 -40.09 -30.58
CA ALA A 2 36.98 -39.45 -29.25
C ALA A 2 36.52 -40.50 -28.20
N ALA A 3 37.35 -40.72 -27.20
CA ALA A 3 37.01 -41.60 -26.07
C ALA A 3 35.82 -41.05 -25.31
N PRO A 4 34.94 -41.90 -24.75
CA PRO A 4 33.82 -41.39 -23.95
C PRO A 4 34.37 -40.77 -22.66
N GLU A 5 34.03 -39.51 -22.42
CA GLU A 5 34.17 -38.84 -21.13
C GLU A 5 33.48 -39.70 -20.06
N GLN A 6 34.26 -40.21 -19.13
CA GLN A 6 33.73 -40.82 -17.92
C GLN A 6 33.04 -39.73 -17.11
N THR A 7 31.74 -39.63 -17.21
CA THR A 7 30.89 -38.88 -16.31
C THR A 7 31.09 -39.46 -14.91
N ALA A 8 31.88 -38.78 -14.06
CA ALA A 8 32.01 -39.13 -12.66
C ALA A 8 30.59 -39.14 -12.05
N ALA A 9 30.19 -40.27 -11.47
CA ALA A 9 28.89 -40.44 -10.86
C ALA A 9 28.77 -39.42 -9.73
N LEU A 10 27.84 -38.46 -9.86
CA LEU A 10 27.49 -37.51 -8.82
C LEU A 10 26.94 -38.31 -7.63
N GLN A 11 27.66 -38.35 -6.52
CA GLN A 11 27.22 -39.04 -5.31
C GLN A 11 26.46 -38.03 -4.44
N THR A 12 25.15 -38.29 -4.22
CA THR A 12 24.34 -37.56 -3.27
C THR A 12 24.43 -38.27 -1.92
N GLU A 13 24.82 -37.53 -0.89
CA GLU A 13 25.07 -38.06 0.45
C GLU A 13 24.42 -37.16 1.51
N LEU A 14 23.96 -37.79 2.60
CA LEU A 14 23.48 -37.06 3.76
C LEU A 14 24.66 -36.55 4.59
N ARG A 15 24.77 -35.24 4.78
CA ARG A 15 25.89 -34.61 5.50
C ARG A 15 25.40 -33.52 6.45
N ALA A 16 26.19 -33.23 7.48
CA ALA A 16 25.99 -32.08 8.33
C ALA A 16 26.84 -30.90 7.81
N LEU A 17 26.18 -29.82 7.48
CA LEU A 17 26.76 -28.55 7.06
C LEU A 17 26.81 -27.60 8.24
N LEU A 18 27.94 -27.01 8.49
CA LEU A 18 28.15 -25.93 9.43
C LEU A 18 28.66 -24.70 8.70
N LEU A 19 27.93 -23.62 8.76
CA LEU A 19 28.39 -22.32 8.30
C LEU A 19 28.67 -21.41 9.50
N THR A 20 29.74 -20.64 9.41
CA THR A 20 30.08 -19.60 10.38
C THR A 20 30.22 -18.26 9.68
N ASP A 21 30.07 -17.18 10.43
CA ASP A 21 30.20 -15.81 9.94
C ASP A 21 30.62 -14.88 11.09
N ALA A 22 31.46 -13.88 10.81
CA ALA A 22 31.89 -12.89 11.80
C ALA A 22 30.97 -11.69 11.84
N VAL A 23 30.38 -11.44 12.99
CA VAL A 23 29.40 -10.35 13.18
C VAL A 23 30.11 -8.99 13.08
N ASP A 24 29.54 -8.04 12.31
CA ASP A 24 30.00 -6.69 12.08
C ASP A 24 31.45 -6.57 11.49
N SER A 25 31.91 -7.60 10.77
CA SER A 25 33.28 -7.64 10.20
C SER A 25 33.61 -6.42 9.35
N THR A 26 32.69 -5.96 8.52
CA THR A 26 32.84 -4.76 7.66
C THR A 26 33.02 -3.47 8.48
N LYS A 27 32.20 -3.27 9.51
CA LYS A 27 32.32 -2.08 10.40
C LYS A 27 33.66 -2.07 11.15
N LEU A 28 34.08 -3.23 11.60
CA LEU A 28 35.37 -3.41 12.29
C LEU A 28 36.53 -3.17 11.34
N THR A 29 36.46 -3.64 10.10
CA THR A 29 37.49 -3.36 9.09
C THR A 29 37.62 -1.86 8.83
N LEU A 30 36.51 -1.15 8.72
CA LEU A 30 36.51 0.32 8.59
C LEU A 30 37.13 1.03 9.81
N ALA A 31 36.87 0.51 11.02
CA ALA A 31 37.38 1.11 12.26
C ALA A 31 38.86 0.80 12.55
N LEU A 32 39.31 -0.42 12.27
CA LEU A 32 40.66 -0.90 12.62
C LEU A 32 41.68 -0.79 11.48
N GLY A 33 41.16 -0.71 10.23
CA GLY A 33 41.96 -0.76 9.01
C GLY A 33 42.32 -2.18 8.57
N ASP A 34 42.54 -2.35 7.25
CA ASP A 34 42.73 -3.66 6.58
C ASP A 34 43.87 -4.48 7.18
N ALA A 35 45.00 -3.87 7.47
CA ALA A 35 46.19 -4.55 7.99
C ALA A 35 46.00 -5.11 9.41
N ALA A 36 45.24 -4.40 10.27
CA ALA A 36 44.91 -4.90 11.59
C ALA A 36 43.90 -6.02 11.52
N MET A 37 42.90 -5.85 10.68
CA MET A 37 41.87 -6.87 10.49
C MET A 37 42.41 -8.18 9.88
N ALA A 38 43.38 -8.10 8.94
CA ALA A 38 44.07 -9.27 8.38
C ALA A 38 44.81 -10.09 9.43
N ARG A 39 45.43 -9.46 10.44
CA ARG A 39 46.04 -10.18 11.56
C ARG A 39 44.99 -10.94 12.39
N HIS A 40 43.83 -10.32 12.65
CA HIS A 40 42.74 -10.96 13.38
C HIS A 40 42.18 -12.15 12.59
N TRP A 41 42.04 -12.02 11.26
CA TRP A 41 41.63 -13.14 10.41
C TRP A 41 42.65 -14.26 10.42
N THR A 42 43.94 -13.98 10.41
CA THR A 42 44.97 -15.05 10.48
C THR A 42 44.87 -15.83 11.78
N ALA A 43 44.64 -15.17 12.92
CA ALA A 43 44.48 -15.83 14.21
C ALA A 43 43.18 -16.65 14.28
N HIS A 44 42.08 -16.08 13.76
CA HIS A 44 40.78 -16.75 13.61
C HIS A 44 40.90 -18.06 12.82
N ASP A 45 41.45 -17.96 11.62
CA ASP A 45 41.57 -19.10 10.69
C ASP A 45 42.43 -20.21 11.25
N ARG A 46 43.52 -19.87 11.95
CA ARG A 46 44.38 -20.89 12.57
C ARG A 46 43.58 -21.65 13.64
N VAL A 47 42.92 -20.95 14.56
CA VAL A 47 42.11 -21.59 15.60
C VAL A 47 41.02 -22.46 15.04
N ALA A 48 40.33 -21.99 14.03
CA ALA A 48 39.25 -22.74 13.38
C ALA A 48 39.76 -24.04 12.72
N ARG A 49 40.92 -23.98 12.03
CA ARG A 49 41.51 -25.13 11.36
C ARG A 49 42.12 -26.14 12.32
N ASP A 50 42.72 -25.65 13.44
CA ASP A 50 43.30 -26.53 14.45
C ASP A 50 42.28 -27.45 15.12
N LEU A 51 41.00 -27.06 15.13
CA LEU A 51 39.90 -27.85 15.68
C LEU A 51 39.36 -28.92 14.72
N LEU A 52 39.51 -28.76 13.40
CA LEU A 52 38.92 -29.65 12.41
C LEU A 52 39.32 -31.14 12.56
N PRO A 53 40.60 -31.49 12.79
CA PRO A 53 40.99 -32.91 12.95
C PRO A 53 40.30 -33.57 14.14
N THR A 54 40.13 -32.86 15.27
CA THR A 54 39.49 -33.38 16.49
C THR A 54 38.04 -33.75 16.25
N TRP A 55 37.34 -32.95 15.43
CA TRP A 55 35.93 -33.12 15.15
C TRP A 55 35.65 -33.72 13.78
N ARG A 56 36.66 -34.23 13.11
CA ARG A 56 36.53 -34.88 11.77
C ARG A 56 35.83 -34.00 10.76
N GLY A 57 36.03 -32.70 10.85
CA GLY A 57 35.46 -31.70 9.95
C GLY A 57 36.33 -31.45 8.73
N ARG A 58 35.70 -31.05 7.63
CA ARG A 58 36.38 -30.70 6.38
C ARG A 58 36.00 -29.25 5.99
N GLU A 59 36.99 -28.41 5.76
CA GLU A 59 36.82 -27.09 5.17
C GLU A 59 36.52 -27.23 3.67
N ILE A 60 35.40 -26.63 3.24
CA ILE A 60 34.96 -26.61 1.83
C ILE A 60 35.19 -25.25 1.22
N ASP A 61 34.87 -24.18 1.96
CA ASP A 61 34.99 -22.80 1.51
C ASP A 61 35.26 -21.85 2.65
N LYS A 62 35.86 -20.71 2.32
CA LYS A 62 36.13 -19.62 3.24
C LYS A 62 35.99 -18.26 2.58
N THR A 63 35.24 -17.39 3.21
CA THR A 63 35.12 -15.95 2.92
C THR A 63 35.41 -15.17 4.21
N ASP A 64 34.48 -14.37 4.70
CA ASP A 64 34.45 -13.79 6.05
C ASP A 64 33.88 -14.74 7.11
N GLY A 65 33.52 -15.96 6.69
CA GLY A 65 33.13 -17.12 7.47
C GLY A 65 33.65 -18.39 6.84
N MET A 66 33.26 -19.54 7.38
CA MET A 66 33.67 -20.86 6.90
C MET A 66 32.48 -21.73 6.56
N LEU A 67 32.54 -22.45 5.45
CA LEU A 67 31.67 -23.58 5.12
C LEU A 67 32.41 -24.89 5.46
N LEU A 68 31.90 -25.62 6.44
CA LEU A 68 32.45 -26.84 6.96
C LEU A 68 31.48 -28.01 6.75
N LEU A 69 32.01 -29.15 6.42
CA LEU A 69 31.28 -30.39 6.19
C LEU A 69 31.67 -31.44 7.24
N PHE A 70 30.69 -32.13 7.79
CA PHE A 70 30.85 -33.20 8.77
C PHE A 70 30.01 -34.42 8.39
N ASP A 71 30.45 -35.60 8.81
CA ASP A 71 29.72 -36.84 8.56
C ASP A 71 28.44 -36.96 9.41
N ASN A 72 28.40 -36.28 10.55
CA ASN A 72 27.26 -36.31 11.47
C ASN A 72 27.05 -34.96 12.23
N ALA A 73 25.83 -34.78 12.78
CA ALA A 73 25.47 -33.60 13.50
C ALA A 73 26.22 -33.43 14.84
N ALA A 74 26.66 -34.49 15.49
CA ALA A 74 27.33 -34.43 16.78
C ALA A 74 28.72 -33.80 16.65
N ASP A 75 29.46 -34.17 15.64
CA ASP A 75 30.77 -33.59 15.33
C ASP A 75 30.63 -32.10 14.94
N ALA A 76 29.62 -31.75 14.15
CA ALA A 76 29.34 -30.37 13.78
C ALA A 76 29.01 -29.49 14.99
N ALA A 77 28.14 -30.00 15.89
CA ALA A 77 27.76 -29.30 17.11
C ALA A 77 28.91 -29.15 18.11
N GLY A 78 29.69 -30.25 18.28
CA GLY A 78 30.89 -30.25 19.15
C GLY A 78 31.95 -29.29 18.65
N TYR A 79 32.18 -29.25 17.34
CA TYR A 79 33.07 -28.28 16.70
C TYR A 79 32.59 -26.84 16.94
N ALA A 80 31.33 -26.52 16.71
CA ALA A 80 30.80 -25.19 16.85
C ALA A 80 31.00 -24.63 18.28
N LEU A 81 30.71 -25.43 19.32
CA LEU A 81 30.92 -25.06 20.71
C LEU A 81 32.42 -24.88 21.06
N ALA A 82 33.29 -25.82 20.57
CA ALA A 82 34.73 -25.69 20.75
C ALA A 82 35.28 -24.45 20.05
N TYR A 83 34.78 -24.13 18.87
CA TYR A 83 35.15 -22.97 18.08
C TYR A 83 34.80 -21.65 18.79
N HIS A 84 33.58 -21.48 19.32
CA HIS A 84 33.23 -20.29 20.08
C HIS A 84 34.08 -20.13 21.35
N ARG A 85 34.36 -21.20 22.06
CA ARG A 85 35.26 -21.16 23.25
C ARG A 85 36.67 -20.74 22.90
N ALA A 86 37.20 -21.31 21.83
CA ALA A 86 38.54 -21.02 21.38
C ALA A 86 38.68 -19.54 20.91
N LEU A 87 37.68 -19.02 20.18
CA LEU A 87 37.65 -17.59 19.79
C LEU A 87 37.57 -16.67 20.99
N ALA A 88 36.77 -17.00 22.00
CA ALA A 88 36.69 -16.23 23.24
C ALA A 88 38.04 -16.17 23.97
N THR A 89 38.83 -17.24 23.93
CA THR A 89 40.13 -17.32 24.57
C THR A 89 41.20 -16.42 23.93
N ILE A 90 41.16 -16.27 22.60
CA ILE A 90 42.15 -15.41 21.88
C ILE A 90 41.76 -13.94 21.82
N GLY A 91 40.58 -13.53 22.38
CA GLY A 91 40.19 -12.14 22.54
C GLY A 91 40.03 -11.35 21.24
N LEU A 92 39.44 -11.94 20.20
CA LEU A 92 39.17 -11.23 18.96
C LEU A 92 38.15 -10.07 19.14
N PRO A 93 38.29 -8.99 18.37
CA PRO A 93 37.37 -7.84 18.44
C PRO A 93 35.98 -8.12 17.94
N PHE A 94 35.73 -9.30 17.33
CA PHE A 94 34.44 -9.75 16.83
C PHE A 94 34.04 -11.11 17.42
N LYS A 95 32.73 -11.38 17.43
CA LYS A 95 32.16 -12.69 17.72
C LYS A 95 31.74 -13.36 16.41
N SER A 96 31.89 -14.68 16.34
CA SER A 96 31.35 -15.45 15.22
C SER A 96 29.98 -16.01 15.58
N ARG A 97 29.14 -16.26 14.57
CA ARG A 97 27.85 -16.95 14.66
C ARG A 97 27.90 -18.24 13.84
N ALA A 98 27.10 -19.23 14.21
CA ALA A 98 27.13 -20.54 13.57
C ALA A 98 25.73 -21.10 13.26
N GLY A 99 25.58 -21.75 12.11
CA GLY A 99 24.33 -22.42 11.69
C GLY A 99 24.59 -23.83 11.20
N ILE A 100 23.85 -24.81 11.73
CA ILE A 100 23.98 -26.24 11.42
C ILE A 100 22.70 -26.74 10.73
N HIS A 101 22.86 -27.40 9.61
CA HIS A 101 21.79 -28.14 8.94
C HIS A 101 22.28 -29.53 8.48
N VAL A 102 21.40 -30.52 8.56
CA VAL A 102 21.63 -31.85 8.02
C VAL A 102 20.71 -32.09 6.82
N GLY A 103 21.29 -32.36 5.69
CA GLY A 103 20.54 -32.58 4.46
C GLY A 103 21.36 -33.30 3.38
N GLU A 104 20.70 -33.64 2.29
CA GLU A 104 21.33 -34.23 1.14
C GLU A 104 22.16 -33.17 0.40
N VAL A 105 23.41 -33.55 0.09
CA VAL A 105 24.34 -32.74 -0.69
C VAL A 105 24.96 -33.58 -1.80
N THR A 106 25.21 -32.93 -2.92
CA THR A 106 26.00 -33.55 -4.01
C THR A 106 27.42 -33.02 -3.91
N LEU A 107 28.37 -33.93 -3.72
CA LEU A 107 29.80 -33.62 -3.68
C LEU A 107 30.38 -33.77 -5.07
N ARG A 108 31.01 -32.72 -5.56
CA ARG A 108 31.70 -32.70 -6.86
C ARG A 108 33.17 -32.41 -6.66
N SER A 109 34.00 -33.39 -6.98
CA SER A 109 35.46 -33.24 -6.97
C SER A 109 35.92 -32.64 -8.29
N ASN A 110 36.68 -31.56 -8.25
CA ASN A 110 37.26 -30.93 -9.41
C ASN A 110 38.58 -31.64 -9.80
N PRO A 111 38.89 -31.79 -11.10
CA PRO A 111 40.13 -32.34 -11.60
C PRO A 111 41.33 -31.54 -11.05
N PRO A 112 42.49 -32.19 -10.82
CA PRO A 112 43.71 -31.51 -10.35
C PRO A 112 44.13 -30.32 -11.21
N GLU A 113 43.87 -30.40 -12.50
CA GLU A 113 44.17 -29.33 -13.46
C GLU A 113 43.33 -28.08 -13.23
N ASP A 114 42.06 -28.20 -12.89
CA ASP A 114 41.18 -27.11 -12.57
C ASP A 114 41.49 -26.54 -11.17
N VAL A 115 41.87 -27.40 -10.23
CA VAL A 115 42.33 -26.97 -8.91
C VAL A 115 43.61 -26.13 -9.04
N ALA A 116 44.53 -26.52 -9.92
CA ALA A 116 45.72 -25.75 -10.21
C ALA A 116 45.43 -24.38 -10.87
N ARG A 117 44.27 -24.24 -11.52
CA ARG A 117 43.78 -22.99 -12.09
C ARG A 117 42.93 -22.16 -11.11
N GLY A 118 42.77 -22.62 -9.85
CA GLY A 118 42.07 -21.91 -8.78
C GLY A 118 40.67 -22.45 -8.45
N ALA A 119 40.25 -23.57 -9.04
CA ALA A 119 39.02 -24.25 -8.63
C ALA A 119 39.17 -24.86 -7.23
N LYS A 120 38.08 -24.98 -6.49
CA LYS A 120 38.07 -25.65 -5.19
C LYS A 120 38.25 -27.16 -5.41
N PRO A 121 38.98 -27.87 -4.54
CA PRO A 121 39.14 -29.33 -4.69
C PRO A 121 37.81 -30.09 -4.67
N VAL A 122 36.86 -29.62 -3.86
CA VAL A 122 35.51 -30.18 -3.77
C VAL A 122 34.50 -29.03 -3.67
N GLU A 123 33.43 -29.15 -4.41
CA GLU A 123 32.27 -28.29 -4.36
C GLU A 123 31.09 -29.04 -3.77
N VAL A 124 30.23 -28.32 -3.06
CA VAL A 124 29.03 -28.83 -2.40
C VAL A 124 27.82 -28.18 -3.04
N ASP A 125 26.99 -28.95 -3.70
CA ASP A 125 25.77 -28.54 -4.33
C ASP A 125 24.55 -29.10 -3.59
N GLY A 126 23.45 -28.36 -3.53
CA GLY A 126 22.19 -28.81 -2.93
C GLY A 126 21.50 -27.74 -2.12
N ILE A 127 20.21 -27.97 -1.83
CA ILE A 127 19.37 -27.02 -1.05
C ILE A 127 19.80 -26.91 0.43
N ALA A 128 20.54 -27.88 0.92
CA ALA A 128 21.05 -27.92 2.29
C ALA A 128 21.99 -26.73 2.60
N LEU A 129 22.77 -26.28 1.61
CA LEU A 129 23.69 -25.16 1.76
C LEU A 129 22.99 -23.83 2.02
N PRO A 130 22.03 -23.36 1.19
CA PRO A 130 21.29 -22.14 1.49
C PRO A 130 20.45 -22.22 2.79
N ILE A 131 20.01 -23.41 3.20
CA ILE A 131 19.32 -23.58 4.49
C ILE A 131 20.29 -23.30 5.64
N ALA A 132 21.47 -23.93 5.65
CA ALA A 132 22.48 -23.74 6.69
C ALA A 132 22.93 -22.25 6.77
N ALA A 133 23.09 -21.59 5.61
CA ALA A 133 23.44 -20.17 5.54
C ALA A 133 22.37 -19.28 6.20
N ARG A 134 21.10 -19.57 5.98
CA ARG A 134 20.01 -18.82 6.60
C ARG A 134 19.89 -19.06 8.09
N VAL A 135 20.08 -20.29 8.54
CA VAL A 135 20.12 -20.61 9.97
C VAL A 135 21.26 -19.86 10.65
N MET A 136 22.44 -19.81 10.03
CA MET A 136 23.57 -19.03 10.51
C MET A 136 23.24 -17.53 10.57
N SER A 137 22.54 -16.97 9.57
CA SER A 137 22.21 -15.54 9.55
C SER A 137 21.31 -15.12 10.71
N ALA A 138 20.41 -15.99 11.18
CA ALA A 138 19.54 -15.74 12.32
C ALA A 138 20.28 -15.80 13.67
N ALA A 139 21.46 -16.39 13.74
CA ALA A 139 22.23 -16.53 14.96
C ALA A 139 22.87 -15.20 15.41
N LEU A 140 22.95 -14.99 16.70
CA LEU A 140 23.68 -13.90 17.33
C LEU A 140 25.17 -14.23 17.44
N GLY A 141 26.01 -13.21 17.69
CA GLY A 141 27.44 -13.42 17.91
C GLY A 141 27.68 -14.30 19.14
N GLY A 142 28.34 -15.45 18.95
CA GLY A 142 28.57 -16.49 19.96
C GLY A 142 27.49 -17.57 20.02
N GLN A 143 26.45 -17.48 19.17
CA GLN A 143 25.34 -18.42 19.14
C GLN A 143 25.53 -19.49 18.05
N THR A 144 25.12 -20.71 18.36
CA THR A 144 25.01 -21.82 17.40
C THR A 144 23.55 -22.26 17.30
N LEU A 145 22.98 -22.08 16.10
CA LEU A 145 21.64 -22.55 15.77
C LEU A 145 21.70 -23.83 14.92
N MET A 146 20.70 -24.69 15.10
CA MET A 146 20.53 -25.88 14.24
C MET A 146 19.08 -26.06 13.81
N THR A 147 18.85 -26.66 12.67
CA THR A 147 17.52 -27.04 12.22
C THR A 147 16.96 -28.25 12.96
N GLY A 148 15.62 -28.43 12.92
CA GLY A 148 14.96 -29.64 13.41
C GLY A 148 15.54 -30.93 12.77
N ALA A 149 15.92 -30.90 11.47
CA ALA A 149 16.58 -32.02 10.80
C ALA A 149 17.94 -32.34 11.45
N ALA A 150 18.75 -31.32 11.76
CA ALA A 150 20.01 -31.52 12.45
C ALA A 150 19.81 -31.99 13.90
N ARG A 151 18.76 -31.51 14.58
CA ARG A 151 18.37 -31.96 15.92
C ARG A 151 18.00 -33.47 15.93
N VAL A 152 17.22 -33.90 14.96
CA VAL A 152 16.86 -35.31 14.80
C VAL A 152 18.11 -36.17 14.52
N ALA A 153 18.97 -35.72 13.63
CA ALA A 153 20.22 -36.41 13.31
C ALA A 153 21.23 -36.43 14.48
N LEU A 154 21.14 -35.47 15.42
CA LEU A 154 21.99 -35.45 16.63
C LEU A 154 21.64 -36.58 17.60
N GLY A 155 20.40 -37.07 17.61
CA GLY A 155 19.95 -38.16 18.50
C GLY A 155 20.00 -37.81 19.98
N GLU A 156 20.27 -38.79 20.84
CA GLU A 156 20.47 -38.59 22.28
C GLU A 156 21.83 -37.88 22.50
N THR A 157 21.79 -36.78 23.27
CA THR A 157 22.95 -35.94 23.51
C THR A 157 22.97 -35.40 24.94
N ARG A 158 24.18 -35.10 25.44
CA ARG A 158 24.36 -34.38 26.73
C ARG A 158 24.44 -32.84 26.52
N LEU A 159 24.40 -32.37 25.26
CA LEU A 159 24.43 -30.96 24.97
C LEU A 159 23.10 -30.32 25.43
N ARG A 160 23.19 -29.09 25.92
CA ARG A 160 21.99 -28.29 26.19
C ARG A 160 21.40 -27.81 24.88
N LEU A 161 20.09 -27.96 24.77
CA LEU A 161 19.33 -27.57 23.57
C LEU A 161 18.10 -26.78 24.00
N GLN A 162 17.85 -25.67 23.29
CA GLN A 162 16.66 -24.83 23.45
C GLN A 162 15.95 -24.70 22.12
N SER A 163 14.67 -25.06 22.06
CA SER A 163 13.84 -24.72 20.88
C SER A 163 13.46 -23.24 20.91
N HIS A 164 13.62 -22.58 19.78
CA HIS A 164 13.15 -21.24 19.53
C HIS A 164 11.87 -21.20 18.69
N GLY A 165 11.22 -22.36 18.50
CA GLY A 165 10.01 -22.51 17.72
C GLY A 165 10.27 -22.54 16.22
N HIS A 166 9.23 -22.22 15.44
CA HIS A 166 9.27 -22.34 13.99
C HIS A 166 9.66 -21.02 13.34
N TRP A 167 10.48 -21.15 12.30
CA TRP A 167 11.05 -20.03 11.56
C TRP A 167 10.85 -20.22 10.05
N ARG A 168 10.41 -19.18 9.37
CA ARG A 168 10.35 -19.15 7.92
C ARG A 168 11.75 -18.85 7.40
N LEU A 169 12.25 -19.72 6.53
CA LEU A 169 13.49 -19.51 5.79
C LEU A 169 13.10 -19.23 4.33
N GLN A 170 13.49 -18.10 3.78
CA GLN A 170 13.17 -17.71 2.42
C GLN A 170 13.54 -18.79 1.40
N GLY A 171 12.62 -19.13 0.49
CA GLY A 171 12.76 -20.22 -0.51
C GLY A 171 12.39 -21.60 0.00
N LEU A 172 12.00 -21.76 1.27
CA LEU A 172 11.38 -22.98 1.77
C LEU A 172 9.87 -22.78 1.89
N SER A 173 9.11 -23.79 1.45
CA SER A 173 7.65 -23.77 1.50
C SER A 173 7.09 -23.97 2.92
N GLU A 174 7.83 -24.70 3.77
CA GLU A 174 7.42 -25.00 5.14
C GLU A 174 8.39 -24.38 6.14
N PRO A 175 7.90 -23.87 7.28
CA PRO A 175 8.74 -23.39 8.36
C PRO A 175 9.57 -24.51 8.97
N VAL A 176 10.76 -24.16 9.42
CA VAL A 176 11.71 -25.05 10.06
C VAL A 176 11.83 -24.72 11.54
N GLU A 177 11.76 -25.70 12.42
CA GLU A 177 12.04 -25.50 13.83
C GLU A 177 13.54 -25.28 14.05
N LEU A 178 13.90 -24.21 14.76
CA LEU A 178 15.28 -23.89 15.12
C LEU A 178 15.56 -24.19 16.57
N PHE A 179 16.71 -24.82 16.82
CA PHE A 179 17.24 -25.12 18.14
C PHE A 179 18.56 -24.41 18.34
N GLU A 180 18.79 -23.88 19.53
CA GLU A 180 20.09 -23.41 19.96
C GLU A 180 20.85 -24.52 20.69
N VAL A 181 22.12 -24.67 20.37
CA VAL A 181 23.06 -25.57 21.05
C VAL A 181 23.95 -24.71 21.93
N GLY A 182 24.01 -25.02 23.22
CA GLY A 182 24.75 -24.23 24.20
C GLY A 182 25.58 -25.04 25.17
N ASP A 183 26.55 -24.36 25.76
CA ASP A 183 27.32 -24.86 26.90
C ASP A 183 26.50 -24.83 28.21
N ALA A 184 26.97 -25.56 29.27
CA ALA A 184 26.25 -25.79 30.49
C ALA A 184 25.79 -24.50 31.18
N ASP A 185 26.52 -23.39 31.10
CA ASP A 185 26.32 -22.21 31.92
C ASP A 185 25.90 -20.93 31.16
N ALA A 186 25.88 -20.97 29.81
CA ALA A 186 25.50 -19.82 29.02
C ALA A 186 23.96 -19.69 28.89
N PRO A 187 23.39 -18.47 29.03
CA PRO A 187 21.97 -18.25 28.78
C PRO A 187 21.68 -18.41 27.29
N PHE A 188 20.56 -19.05 26.96
CA PHE A 188 20.04 -19.08 25.60
C PHE A 188 19.38 -17.75 25.25
N MET A 189 19.65 -17.27 24.05
CA MET A 189 19.11 -16.00 23.55
C MET A 189 18.23 -16.21 22.32
N PRO A 190 17.09 -15.53 22.20
CA PRO A 190 16.26 -15.66 21.02
C PRO A 190 17.05 -15.25 19.76
N PRO A 191 16.94 -16.02 18.67
CA PRO A 191 17.53 -15.67 17.38
C PRO A 191 16.98 -14.35 16.87
N ARG A 192 17.72 -13.73 15.96
CA ARG A 192 17.35 -12.45 15.37
C ARG A 192 16.43 -12.65 14.17
N ASP A 193 15.31 -11.88 14.16
CA ASP A 193 14.47 -11.74 12.97
C ASP A 193 15.22 -10.93 11.89
N GLU A 194 15.29 -11.49 10.70
CA GLU A 194 15.84 -10.83 9.51
C GLU A 194 14.85 -10.94 8.35
N THR A 195 15.11 -10.20 7.27
CA THR A 195 14.24 -10.20 6.08
C THR A 195 14.08 -11.59 5.46
N LYS A 196 15.15 -12.41 5.51
CA LYS A 196 15.18 -13.74 4.90
C LYS A 196 14.90 -14.90 5.88
N VAL A 197 14.88 -14.59 7.18
CA VAL A 197 14.69 -15.57 8.26
C VAL A 197 13.92 -14.89 9.41
N TYR A 198 12.70 -15.35 9.68
CA TYR A 198 11.87 -14.75 10.72
C TYR A 198 11.00 -15.78 11.43
N ARG A 199 10.65 -15.48 12.69
CA ARG A 199 9.84 -16.34 13.53
C ARG A 199 8.39 -16.36 13.07
N VAL A 200 7.78 -17.57 13.08
CA VAL A 200 6.37 -17.76 12.73
C VAL A 200 5.65 -18.58 13.81
N VAL A 201 4.35 -18.34 13.95
CA VAL A 201 3.43 -19.12 14.79
C VAL A 201 2.29 -19.65 13.93
N ARG A 202 1.79 -20.83 14.30
CA ARG A 202 0.70 -21.45 13.55
C ARG A 202 -0.64 -20.91 14.03
N GLN A 203 -1.42 -20.34 13.09
CA GLN A 203 -2.80 -19.95 13.30
C GLN A 203 -3.70 -20.71 12.30
N GLY A 204 -4.48 -21.66 12.79
CA GLY A 204 -5.27 -22.54 11.93
C GLY A 204 -4.41 -23.32 10.93
N GLU A 205 -4.62 -23.12 9.63
CA GLU A 205 -3.85 -23.73 8.55
C GLU A 205 -2.63 -22.90 8.11
N LEU A 206 -2.46 -21.68 8.62
CA LEU A 206 -1.42 -20.73 8.22
C LEU A 206 -0.32 -20.60 9.27
N TRP A 207 0.90 -20.33 8.78
CA TRP A 207 2.02 -19.88 9.57
C TRP A 207 2.18 -18.37 9.41
N GLN A 208 1.90 -17.62 10.46
CA GLN A 208 1.98 -16.17 10.45
C GLN A 208 3.26 -15.65 11.11
N PRO A 209 3.87 -14.55 10.61
CA PRO A 209 5.01 -13.94 11.26
C PRO A 209 4.63 -13.42 12.65
N VAL A 210 5.55 -13.55 13.62
CA VAL A 210 5.38 -13.00 14.96
C VAL A 210 5.48 -11.48 14.94
N ARG A 211 6.32 -10.93 14.06
CA ARG A 211 6.41 -9.49 13.82
C ARG A 211 5.15 -8.99 13.12
N GLU A 212 4.70 -7.83 13.48
CA GLU A 212 3.61 -7.16 12.79
C GLU A 212 4.04 -6.76 11.38
N VAL A 213 3.26 -7.17 10.38
CA VAL A 213 3.45 -6.81 8.98
C VAL A 213 2.15 -6.22 8.47
N LYS A 214 2.20 -5.00 7.94
CA LYS A 214 1.04 -4.32 7.37
C LYS A 214 0.49 -5.08 6.16
N HIS A 215 -0.83 -5.19 6.05
CA HIS A 215 -1.46 -5.83 4.90
C HIS A 215 -2.91 -5.37 4.71
N SER A 216 -3.41 -5.50 3.48
CA SER A 216 -4.83 -5.36 3.14
C SER A 216 -5.44 -6.65 2.60
N LEU A 217 -4.86 -7.81 2.94
CA LEU A 217 -5.34 -9.11 2.46
C LEU A 217 -6.74 -9.42 2.99
N PRO A 218 -7.65 -9.91 2.12
CA PRO A 218 -8.94 -10.40 2.57
C PRO A 218 -8.78 -11.61 3.50
N ALA A 219 -9.66 -11.72 4.51
CA ALA A 219 -9.65 -12.84 5.43
C ALA A 219 -9.99 -14.14 4.70
N GLU A 220 -9.27 -15.22 5.00
CA GLU A 220 -9.62 -16.56 4.52
C GLU A 220 -10.64 -17.20 5.46
N ARG A 221 -11.88 -17.28 5.02
CA ARG A 221 -12.99 -17.88 5.81
C ARG A 221 -13.13 -19.38 5.57
N ASP A 222 -12.62 -19.88 4.44
CA ASP A 222 -12.75 -21.25 3.98
C ASP A 222 -11.43 -21.98 3.90
N SER A 223 -11.41 -23.29 4.15
CA SER A 223 -10.22 -24.12 4.01
C SER A 223 -9.68 -24.11 2.56
N PHE A 224 -8.36 -24.01 2.44
CA PHE A 224 -7.66 -24.04 1.15
C PHE A 224 -7.29 -25.48 0.80
N VAL A 225 -7.63 -25.93 -0.41
CA VAL A 225 -7.42 -27.32 -0.84
C VAL A 225 -6.47 -27.38 -2.02
N GLY A 226 -5.43 -28.20 -1.92
CA GLY A 226 -4.47 -28.45 -3.01
C GLY A 226 -3.57 -27.25 -3.33
N ARG A 227 -3.20 -27.10 -4.60
CA ARG A 227 -2.44 -25.95 -5.13
C ARG A 227 -1.04 -25.74 -4.54
N ARG A 228 -0.46 -26.73 -3.88
CA ARG A 228 0.90 -26.63 -3.30
C ARG A 228 1.94 -26.29 -4.38
N GLU A 229 1.88 -26.97 -5.52
CA GLU A 229 2.83 -26.77 -6.62
C GLU A 229 2.70 -25.39 -7.27
N PRO A 230 1.50 -24.87 -7.64
CA PRO A 230 1.32 -23.49 -8.11
C PRO A 230 1.81 -22.43 -7.12
N LEU A 231 1.55 -22.59 -5.81
CA LEU A 231 2.05 -21.68 -4.77
C LEU A 231 3.58 -21.64 -4.74
N GLN A 232 4.21 -22.82 -4.78
CA GLN A 232 5.68 -22.93 -4.83
C GLN A 232 6.25 -22.38 -6.14
N ALA A 233 5.56 -22.59 -7.27
CA ALA A 233 5.98 -22.07 -8.56
C ALA A 233 5.95 -20.53 -8.58
N LEU A 234 4.93 -19.94 -7.98
CA LEU A 234 4.82 -18.49 -7.81
C LEU A 234 5.98 -17.97 -6.95
N ALA A 235 6.23 -18.59 -5.78
CA ALA A 235 7.33 -18.23 -4.90
C ALA A 235 8.69 -18.31 -5.64
N ARG A 236 8.96 -19.42 -6.33
CA ARG A 236 10.21 -19.60 -7.09
C ARG A 236 10.42 -18.56 -8.19
N LYS A 237 9.36 -18.10 -8.86
CA LYS A 237 9.47 -17.03 -9.87
C LYS A 237 9.90 -15.71 -9.24
N LEU A 238 9.26 -15.31 -8.13
CA LEU A 238 9.58 -14.09 -7.39
C LEU A 238 10.99 -14.19 -6.75
N ASP A 239 11.37 -15.33 -6.18
CA ASP A 239 12.70 -15.56 -5.62
C ASP A 239 13.83 -15.51 -6.68
N LYS A 240 13.54 -15.89 -7.93
CA LYS A 240 14.46 -15.76 -9.06
C LYS A 240 14.56 -14.36 -9.64
N GLY A 241 13.87 -13.39 -9.05
CA GLY A 241 13.94 -11.98 -9.43
C GLY A 241 12.86 -11.54 -10.41
N ALA A 242 11.83 -12.35 -10.69
CA ALA A 242 10.67 -11.86 -11.42
C ALA A 242 9.94 -10.82 -10.56
N ARG A 243 9.82 -9.60 -11.07
CA ARG A 243 9.13 -8.52 -10.36
C ARG A 243 7.64 -8.47 -10.63
N LEU A 244 7.20 -9.04 -11.74
CA LEU A 244 5.80 -9.18 -12.13
C LEU A 244 5.51 -10.62 -12.48
N VAL A 245 4.48 -11.19 -11.84
CA VAL A 245 3.97 -12.51 -12.18
C VAL A 245 2.47 -12.43 -12.44
N SER A 246 2.06 -12.72 -13.67
CA SER A 246 0.64 -12.82 -14.05
C SER A 246 0.15 -14.25 -13.88
N VAL A 247 -0.78 -14.46 -12.95
CA VAL A 247 -1.48 -15.71 -12.73
C VAL A 247 -2.64 -15.79 -13.72
N LEU A 248 -2.46 -16.60 -14.73
CA LEU A 248 -3.39 -16.73 -15.85
C LEU A 248 -4.34 -17.91 -15.65
N GLY A 249 -5.60 -17.73 -16.00
CA GLY A 249 -6.59 -18.80 -15.96
C GLY A 249 -8.00 -18.29 -16.19
N MET A 250 -8.88 -19.21 -16.49
CA MET A 250 -10.30 -18.90 -16.70
C MET A 250 -11.00 -18.43 -15.42
N GLY A 251 -12.19 -17.85 -15.57
CA GLY A 251 -13.09 -17.59 -14.44
C GLY A 251 -13.37 -18.89 -13.66
N GLY A 252 -13.38 -18.80 -12.32
CA GLY A 252 -13.69 -19.95 -11.47
C GLY A 252 -12.55 -20.95 -11.22
N THR A 253 -11.34 -20.73 -11.77
CA THR A 253 -10.16 -21.59 -11.50
C THR A 253 -9.53 -21.37 -10.13
N GLY A 254 -9.90 -20.30 -9.43
CA GLY A 254 -9.40 -19.97 -8.09
C GLY A 254 -8.13 -19.10 -8.09
N LYS A 255 -7.91 -18.26 -9.11
CA LYS A 255 -6.78 -17.32 -9.21
C LYS A 255 -6.69 -16.41 -7.99
N THR A 256 -7.75 -15.67 -7.70
CA THR A 256 -7.86 -14.77 -6.52
C THR A 256 -7.50 -15.51 -5.24
N ARG A 257 -8.04 -16.70 -5.04
CA ARG A 257 -7.80 -17.51 -3.86
C ARG A 257 -6.35 -17.98 -3.73
N LEU A 258 -5.70 -18.32 -4.88
CA LEU A 258 -4.30 -18.67 -4.92
C LEU A 258 -3.41 -17.50 -4.48
N VAL A 259 -3.64 -16.30 -5.05
CA VAL A 259 -2.80 -15.13 -4.75
C VAL A 259 -3.04 -14.61 -3.33
N THR A 260 -4.26 -14.68 -2.82
CA THR A 260 -4.58 -14.37 -1.42
C THR A 260 -3.86 -15.34 -0.47
N ARG A 261 -3.95 -16.65 -0.71
CA ARG A 261 -3.22 -17.68 0.05
C ARG A 261 -1.71 -17.47 -0.03
N PHE A 262 -1.20 -17.11 -1.19
CA PHE A 262 0.20 -16.75 -1.36
C PHE A 262 0.58 -15.58 -0.46
N GLY A 263 -0.17 -14.47 -0.51
CA GLY A 263 0.04 -13.30 0.33
C GLY A 263 0.09 -13.63 1.82
N TRP A 264 -0.85 -14.43 2.32
CA TRP A 264 -0.89 -14.88 3.70
C TRP A 264 0.30 -15.79 4.06
N THR A 265 0.67 -16.71 3.17
CA THR A 265 1.73 -17.69 3.42
C THR A 265 3.11 -17.03 3.49
N TRP A 266 3.38 -16.03 2.64
CA TRP A 266 4.67 -15.33 2.54
C TRP A 266 4.62 -13.90 3.08
N LEU A 267 3.63 -13.57 3.93
CA LEU A 267 3.45 -12.22 4.48
C LEU A 267 4.73 -11.64 5.08
N GLY A 268 5.47 -12.44 5.85
CA GLY A 268 6.70 -11.99 6.49
C GLY A 268 7.89 -11.79 5.53
N ASP A 269 7.84 -12.29 4.29
CA ASP A 269 8.90 -12.06 3.29
C ASP A 269 8.87 -10.63 2.74
N TYR A 270 7.79 -9.89 3.02
CA TYR A 270 7.55 -8.53 2.53
C TYR A 270 7.43 -7.53 3.69
N PRO A 271 8.56 -7.03 4.24
CA PRO A 271 8.53 -6.09 5.37
C PRO A 271 7.77 -4.79 5.07
N GLY A 272 7.69 -4.39 3.80
CA GLY A 272 6.87 -3.25 3.35
C GLY A 272 5.38 -3.56 3.19
N GLY A 273 4.97 -4.78 3.55
CA GLY A 273 3.58 -5.20 3.53
C GLY A 273 3.13 -5.98 2.30
N VAL A 274 1.92 -6.54 2.40
CA VAL A 274 1.22 -7.23 1.30
C VAL A 274 -0.11 -6.53 1.05
N TRP A 275 -0.26 -5.98 -0.15
CA TRP A 275 -1.35 -5.08 -0.49
C TRP A 275 -2.23 -5.68 -1.57
N PHE A 276 -3.49 -5.92 -1.22
CA PHE A 276 -4.48 -6.50 -2.12
C PHE A 276 -5.37 -5.39 -2.71
N CYS A 277 -5.43 -5.34 -4.05
CA CYS A 277 -6.20 -4.35 -4.79
C CYS A 277 -7.15 -5.09 -5.75
N ASP A 278 -8.45 -4.98 -5.53
CA ASP A 278 -9.47 -5.56 -6.40
C ASP A 278 -9.82 -4.59 -7.53
N LEU A 279 -9.51 -4.98 -8.75
CA LEU A 279 -9.77 -4.20 -9.98
C LEU A 279 -11.07 -4.61 -10.68
N SER A 280 -11.91 -5.44 -10.05
CA SER A 280 -13.15 -5.95 -10.68
C SER A 280 -14.09 -4.84 -11.18
N GLN A 281 -14.04 -3.67 -10.56
CA GLN A 281 -14.84 -2.50 -10.92
C GLN A 281 -14.09 -1.47 -11.80
N ALA A 282 -12.78 -1.60 -11.93
CA ALA A 282 -11.99 -0.68 -12.74
C ALA A 282 -12.32 -0.85 -14.23
N ARG A 283 -12.55 0.27 -14.94
CA ARG A 283 -12.81 0.31 -16.38
C ARG A 283 -11.92 1.31 -17.11
N SER A 284 -11.17 2.11 -16.36
CA SER A 284 -10.28 3.17 -16.82
C SER A 284 -9.01 3.20 -15.98
N VAL A 285 -8.04 3.99 -16.39
CA VAL A 285 -6.79 4.24 -15.65
C VAL A 285 -7.09 4.80 -14.26
N ASP A 286 -8.01 5.75 -14.15
CA ASP A 286 -8.38 6.35 -12.86
C ASP A 286 -9.04 5.32 -11.93
N GLY A 287 -9.82 4.37 -12.49
CA GLY A 287 -10.37 3.25 -11.74
C GLY A 287 -9.27 2.33 -11.17
N ILE A 288 -8.17 2.13 -11.90
CA ILE A 288 -7.00 1.40 -11.40
C ILE A 288 -6.36 2.17 -10.24
N PHE A 289 -6.14 3.48 -10.42
CA PHE A 289 -5.54 4.31 -9.37
C PHE A 289 -6.36 4.30 -8.08
N PHE A 290 -7.69 4.42 -8.20
CA PHE A 290 -8.58 4.35 -7.06
C PHE A 290 -8.50 3.00 -6.33
N ALA A 291 -8.58 1.89 -7.06
CA ALA A 291 -8.51 0.56 -6.46
C ALA A 291 -7.17 0.30 -5.77
N VAL A 292 -6.07 0.79 -6.35
CA VAL A 292 -4.73 0.67 -5.76
C VAL A 292 -4.58 1.59 -4.55
N ALA A 293 -5.07 2.82 -4.61
CA ALA A 293 -5.08 3.75 -3.48
C ALA A 293 -5.86 3.18 -2.29
N GLN A 294 -7.03 2.61 -2.56
CA GLN A 294 -7.84 1.95 -1.54
C GLN A 294 -7.12 0.73 -0.94
N GLY A 295 -6.51 -0.11 -1.77
CA GLY A 295 -5.75 -1.27 -1.30
C GLY A 295 -4.54 -0.90 -0.45
N LEU A 296 -3.90 0.24 -0.75
CA LEU A 296 -2.77 0.80 -0.01
C LEU A 296 -3.16 1.67 1.19
N ASP A 297 -4.43 1.98 1.35
CA ASP A 297 -4.96 2.96 2.31
C ASP A 297 -4.26 4.34 2.16
N VAL A 298 -4.22 4.84 0.93
CA VAL A 298 -3.59 6.11 0.56
C VAL A 298 -4.63 7.04 -0.01
N PRO A 299 -4.84 8.25 0.54
CA PRO A 299 -5.67 9.27 -0.09
C PRO A 299 -4.98 9.75 -1.36
N LEU A 300 -5.71 9.85 -2.46
CA LEU A 300 -5.16 10.39 -3.71
C LEU A 300 -5.10 11.92 -3.63
N SER A 301 -3.96 12.49 -4.04
CA SER A 301 -3.78 13.93 -4.15
C SER A 301 -4.23 14.45 -5.53
N GLU A 302 -4.32 15.77 -5.63
CA GLU A 302 -4.95 16.48 -6.74
C GLU A 302 -4.13 16.46 -8.04
N THR A 303 -2.81 16.42 -7.96
CA THR A 303 -1.96 16.80 -9.08
C THR A 303 -1.50 15.64 -9.96
N ASP A 304 -1.10 14.50 -9.41
CA ASP A 304 -0.60 13.37 -10.20
C ASP A 304 -0.76 12.01 -9.49
N PRO A 305 -1.96 11.41 -9.50
CA PRO A 305 -2.22 10.11 -8.88
C PRO A 305 -1.25 8.98 -9.29
N PRO A 306 -0.85 8.84 -10.58
CA PRO A 306 0.14 7.84 -10.98
C PRO A 306 1.48 7.98 -10.27
N VAL A 307 1.98 9.20 -10.16
CA VAL A 307 3.25 9.51 -9.49
C VAL A 307 3.14 9.33 -7.99
N GLN A 308 2.06 9.80 -7.38
CA GLN A 308 1.80 9.61 -5.96
C GLN A 308 1.77 8.13 -5.58
N LEU A 309 1.04 7.30 -6.33
CA LEU A 309 0.99 5.86 -6.07
C LEU A 309 2.35 5.19 -6.27
N ALA A 310 3.11 5.61 -7.29
CA ALA A 310 4.48 5.13 -7.47
C ALA A 310 5.37 5.46 -6.26
N HIS A 311 5.26 6.66 -5.71
CA HIS A 311 5.97 7.08 -4.49
C HIS A 311 5.49 6.31 -3.27
N ALA A 312 4.18 6.09 -3.12
CA ALA A 312 3.62 5.30 -2.03
C ALA A 312 4.10 3.84 -2.06
N ILE A 313 4.14 3.21 -3.24
CA ILE A 313 4.67 1.86 -3.42
C ILE A 313 6.17 1.83 -3.14
N ARG A 314 6.95 2.77 -3.68
CA ARG A 314 8.39 2.91 -3.44
C ARG A 314 8.70 3.14 -1.96
N GLY A 315 7.92 3.98 -1.29
CA GLY A 315 8.07 4.29 0.14
C GLY A 315 7.92 3.07 1.05
N ARG A 316 7.19 2.05 0.61
CA ARG A 316 7.06 0.77 1.31
C ARG A 316 8.28 -0.14 1.12
N GLY A 317 9.18 0.17 0.20
CA GLY A 317 10.36 -0.68 -0.08
C GLY A 317 9.94 -2.05 -0.59
N ARG A 318 10.52 -3.12 0.00
CA ARG A 318 10.21 -4.49 -0.39
C ARG A 318 8.80 -4.90 0.05
N CYS A 319 7.82 -4.67 -0.81
CA CYS A 319 6.40 -5.00 -0.63
C CYS A 319 5.88 -5.91 -1.75
N LEU A 320 4.72 -6.51 -1.54
CA LEU A 320 3.99 -7.28 -2.54
C LEU A 320 2.67 -6.58 -2.86
N MET A 321 2.49 -6.24 -4.13
CA MET A 321 1.24 -5.74 -4.68
C MET A 321 0.49 -6.87 -5.37
N ILE A 322 -0.72 -7.16 -4.93
CA ILE A 322 -1.62 -8.15 -5.56
C ILE A 322 -2.73 -7.36 -6.24
N LEU A 323 -2.77 -7.42 -7.58
CA LEU A 323 -3.75 -6.74 -8.41
C LEU A 323 -4.70 -7.79 -8.99
N ASP A 324 -5.89 -7.91 -8.41
CA ASP A 324 -6.85 -8.94 -8.80
C ASP A 324 -7.80 -8.45 -9.88
N ASN A 325 -8.22 -9.34 -10.80
CA ASN A 325 -9.13 -9.07 -11.91
C ASN A 325 -8.63 -8.02 -12.92
N PHE A 326 -7.37 -8.05 -13.29
CA PHE A 326 -6.73 -7.07 -14.17
C PHE A 326 -7.22 -7.15 -15.64
N GLU A 327 -7.83 -8.26 -16.07
CA GLU A 327 -8.30 -8.48 -17.45
C GLU A 327 -9.22 -7.38 -17.98
N GLN A 328 -9.93 -6.68 -17.11
CA GLN A 328 -10.87 -5.63 -17.53
C GLN A 328 -10.17 -4.33 -17.95
N VAL A 329 -8.94 -4.15 -17.52
CA VAL A 329 -8.12 -2.96 -17.71
C VAL A 329 -6.74 -3.29 -18.29
N ALA A 330 -6.55 -4.48 -18.84
CA ALA A 330 -5.27 -4.99 -19.35
C ALA A 330 -4.60 -4.04 -20.35
N ARG A 331 -5.40 -3.36 -21.19
CA ARG A 331 -4.91 -2.35 -22.15
C ARG A 331 -4.17 -1.17 -21.51
N HIS A 332 -4.36 -0.94 -20.21
CA HIS A 332 -3.74 0.15 -19.44
C HIS A 332 -2.54 -0.33 -18.61
N ALA A 333 -2.10 -1.57 -18.77
CA ALA A 333 -1.03 -2.17 -17.95
C ALA A 333 0.29 -1.40 -18.06
N GLU A 334 0.70 -0.99 -19.25
CA GLU A 334 1.97 -0.27 -19.47
C GLU A 334 1.97 1.11 -18.81
N GLU A 335 0.90 1.89 -18.98
CA GLU A 335 0.79 3.24 -18.44
C GLU A 335 0.57 3.29 -16.91
N THR A 336 0.25 2.15 -16.27
CA THR A 336 0.03 2.00 -14.83
C THR A 336 1.11 1.13 -14.21
N LEU A 337 0.95 -0.18 -14.29
CA LEU A 337 1.85 -1.18 -13.70
C LEU A 337 3.28 -1.06 -14.21
N GLY A 338 3.48 -0.81 -15.52
CA GLY A 338 4.79 -0.58 -16.11
C GLY A 338 5.53 0.56 -15.44
N ARG A 339 4.87 1.72 -15.30
CA ARG A 339 5.44 2.91 -14.63
C ARG A 339 5.73 2.66 -13.14
N TRP A 340 4.87 1.92 -12.44
CA TRP A 340 5.13 1.60 -11.03
C TRP A 340 6.33 0.68 -10.86
N MET A 341 6.48 -0.29 -11.76
CA MET A 341 7.66 -1.18 -11.78
C MET A 341 8.96 -0.39 -11.98
N GLU A 342 8.97 0.63 -12.82
CA GLU A 342 10.14 1.48 -13.05
C GLU A 342 10.49 2.30 -11.79
N ARG A 343 9.49 2.91 -11.14
CA ARG A 343 9.70 3.85 -10.03
C ARG A 343 9.85 3.20 -8.67
N ALA A 344 9.37 1.97 -8.49
CA ALA A 344 9.45 1.20 -7.24
C ALA A 344 10.25 -0.12 -7.44
N PRO A 345 11.58 -0.07 -7.53
CA PRO A 345 12.42 -1.21 -7.92
C PRO A 345 12.41 -2.38 -6.92
N GLU A 346 12.05 -2.16 -5.66
CA GLU A 346 12.00 -3.21 -4.63
C GLU A 346 10.63 -3.88 -4.52
N ALA A 347 9.58 -3.29 -5.12
CA ALA A 347 8.25 -3.85 -5.09
C ALA A 347 8.11 -5.04 -6.04
N SER A 348 7.35 -6.04 -5.61
CA SER A 348 6.94 -7.18 -6.42
C SER A 348 5.45 -7.09 -6.72
N PHE A 349 5.04 -7.53 -7.90
CA PHE A 349 3.67 -7.48 -8.37
C PHE A 349 3.18 -8.87 -8.75
N VAL A 350 2.01 -9.23 -8.27
CA VAL A 350 1.28 -10.42 -8.68
C VAL A 350 -0.08 -9.99 -9.19
N VAL A 351 -0.39 -10.39 -10.42
CA VAL A 351 -1.61 -10.00 -11.10
C VAL A 351 -2.44 -11.24 -11.40
N THR A 352 -3.75 -11.17 -11.22
CA THR A 352 -4.63 -12.20 -11.78
C THR A 352 -5.30 -11.69 -13.05
N SER A 353 -5.28 -12.50 -14.09
CA SER A 353 -5.87 -12.14 -15.38
C SER A 353 -6.37 -13.37 -16.14
N ARG A 354 -7.22 -13.14 -17.14
CA ARG A 354 -7.61 -14.17 -18.12
C ARG A 354 -6.67 -14.19 -19.33
N GLU A 355 -5.94 -13.10 -19.55
CA GLU A 355 -5.01 -12.89 -20.67
C GLU A 355 -3.67 -12.32 -20.19
N VAL A 356 -2.66 -12.46 -21.02
CA VAL A 356 -1.33 -11.89 -20.78
C VAL A 356 -1.40 -10.39 -20.91
N LEU A 357 -0.69 -9.65 -20.06
CA LEU A 357 -0.68 -8.18 -20.09
C LEU A 357 0.22 -7.61 -21.19
N GLY A 358 1.24 -8.37 -21.58
CA GLY A 358 2.16 -8.03 -22.67
C GLY A 358 3.15 -6.92 -22.34
N ILE A 359 3.44 -6.68 -21.06
CA ILE A 359 4.41 -5.68 -20.62
C ILE A 359 5.78 -6.28 -20.35
N VAL A 360 6.83 -5.44 -20.43
CA VAL A 360 8.23 -5.88 -20.27
C VAL A 360 8.47 -6.43 -18.85
N GLY A 361 9.10 -7.58 -18.77
CA GLY A 361 9.41 -8.24 -17.49
C GLY A 361 8.28 -9.06 -16.89
N GLU A 362 7.16 -9.25 -17.60
CA GLU A 362 6.06 -10.10 -17.18
C GLU A 362 6.49 -11.59 -17.24
N ALA A 363 6.36 -12.28 -16.12
CA ALA A 363 6.43 -13.73 -16.03
C ALA A 363 5.03 -14.30 -15.84
N THR A 364 4.67 -15.34 -16.59
CA THR A 364 3.33 -15.92 -16.52
C THR A 364 3.32 -17.22 -15.72
N LEU A 365 2.22 -17.45 -14.97
CA LEU A 365 1.90 -18.69 -14.29
C LEU A 365 0.50 -19.14 -14.69
N ALA A 366 0.40 -20.14 -15.55
CA ALA A 366 -0.88 -20.71 -15.91
C ALA A 366 -1.46 -21.53 -14.75
N LEU A 367 -2.69 -21.22 -14.35
CA LEU A 367 -3.40 -21.95 -13.31
C LEU A 367 -4.39 -22.92 -13.95
N GLU A 368 -3.98 -24.17 -14.02
CA GLU A 368 -4.79 -25.28 -14.52
C GLU A 368 -5.92 -25.63 -13.51
N PRO A 369 -6.98 -26.33 -13.93
CA PRO A 369 -7.95 -26.90 -13.01
C PRO A 369 -7.33 -27.77 -11.91
N LEU A 370 -8.09 -28.09 -10.86
CA LEU A 370 -7.60 -28.96 -9.79
C LEU A 370 -7.35 -30.38 -10.30
N PRO A 371 -6.26 -31.01 -9.88
CA PRO A 371 -6.08 -32.45 -10.06
C PRO A 371 -7.23 -33.23 -9.40
N LYS A 372 -7.57 -34.38 -9.93
CA LYS A 372 -8.70 -35.19 -9.47
C LYS A 372 -8.74 -35.43 -7.97
N ALA A 373 -7.59 -35.69 -7.36
CA ALA A 373 -7.48 -35.91 -5.91
C ALA A 373 -7.86 -34.65 -5.11
N ASP A 374 -7.32 -33.48 -5.48
CA ASP A 374 -7.61 -32.20 -4.84
C ASP A 374 -9.06 -31.76 -5.09
N ALA A 375 -9.55 -31.98 -6.30
CA ALA A 375 -10.94 -31.71 -6.68
C ALA A 375 -11.92 -32.55 -5.85
N THR A 376 -11.64 -33.83 -5.63
CA THR A 376 -12.43 -34.71 -4.75
C THR A 376 -12.37 -34.25 -3.31
N ALA A 377 -11.18 -33.89 -2.81
CA ALA A 377 -11.02 -33.33 -1.46
C ALA A 377 -11.79 -32.02 -1.28
N LEU A 378 -11.78 -31.13 -2.28
CA LEU A 378 -12.56 -29.90 -2.27
C LEU A 378 -14.06 -30.20 -2.18
N PHE A 379 -14.57 -31.11 -3.01
CA PHE A 379 -15.97 -31.51 -2.97
C PHE A 379 -16.38 -32.01 -1.59
N LEU A 380 -15.62 -32.95 -1.02
CA LEU A 380 -15.90 -33.53 0.31
C LEU A 380 -15.93 -32.48 1.42
N ARG A 381 -14.94 -31.58 1.46
CA ARG A 381 -14.89 -30.49 2.47
C ARG A 381 -16.06 -29.51 2.33
N ARG A 382 -16.45 -29.16 1.10
CA ARG A 382 -17.58 -28.27 0.84
C ARG A 382 -18.92 -28.93 1.12
N ALA A 383 -19.05 -30.20 0.81
CA ALA A 383 -20.26 -30.97 1.13
C ALA A 383 -20.45 -31.13 2.64
N ASP A 384 -19.37 -31.37 3.38
CA ASP A 384 -19.37 -31.42 4.86
C ASP A 384 -19.79 -30.05 5.45
N ALA A 385 -19.19 -28.96 4.98
CA ALA A 385 -19.58 -27.59 5.37
C ALA A 385 -21.04 -27.25 5.04
N ALA A 386 -21.61 -27.83 3.96
CA ALA A 386 -23.01 -27.71 3.59
C ALA A 386 -23.96 -28.64 4.39
N GLY A 387 -23.45 -29.36 5.38
CA GLY A 387 -24.23 -30.23 6.25
C GLY A 387 -24.52 -31.60 5.65
N TRP A 388 -23.66 -32.12 4.79
CA TRP A 388 -23.71 -33.49 4.32
C TRP A 388 -23.08 -34.44 5.35
N GLU A 389 -23.84 -34.80 6.38
CA GLU A 389 -23.37 -35.60 7.53
C GLU A 389 -23.09 -37.07 7.22
N ARG A 390 -23.47 -37.53 6.04
CA ARG A 390 -23.31 -38.93 5.66
C ARG A 390 -21.85 -39.25 5.33
N ARG A 391 -21.30 -40.26 6.02
CA ARG A 391 -19.96 -40.76 5.66
C ARG A 391 -20.02 -41.35 4.25
N ALA A 392 -19.25 -40.80 3.30
CA ALA A 392 -19.18 -41.27 1.93
C ALA A 392 -18.78 -42.76 1.90
N ASP A 393 -19.59 -43.62 1.31
CA ASP A 393 -19.21 -44.99 1.01
C ASP A 393 -18.33 -45.09 -0.26
N ALA A 394 -17.84 -46.27 -0.60
CA ALA A 394 -16.98 -46.48 -1.75
C ALA A 394 -17.62 -46.03 -3.08
N ASP A 395 -18.94 -46.23 -3.22
CA ASP A 395 -19.67 -45.84 -4.41
C ASP A 395 -19.93 -44.34 -4.47
N ASP A 396 -20.16 -43.67 -3.33
CA ASP A 396 -20.23 -42.20 -3.24
C ASP A 396 -18.90 -41.57 -3.63
N LEU A 397 -17.78 -42.12 -3.14
CA LEU A 397 -16.43 -41.66 -3.52
C LEU A 397 -16.14 -41.86 -5.01
N ALA A 398 -16.56 -42.98 -5.57
CA ALA A 398 -16.44 -43.22 -7.02
C ALA A 398 -17.29 -42.21 -7.83
N ALA A 399 -18.55 -41.99 -7.41
CA ALA A 399 -19.43 -41.00 -8.04
C ALA A 399 -18.86 -39.55 -7.93
N ILE A 400 -18.33 -39.16 -6.77
CA ILE A 400 -17.67 -37.87 -6.58
C ILE A 400 -16.45 -37.74 -7.50
N ALA A 401 -15.59 -38.77 -7.56
CA ALA A 401 -14.42 -38.79 -8.41
C ALA A 401 -14.73 -38.67 -9.91
N GLU A 402 -15.87 -39.19 -10.35
CA GLU A 402 -16.36 -39.02 -11.71
C GLU A 402 -17.02 -37.65 -11.91
N LEU A 403 -17.81 -37.17 -10.93
CA LEU A 403 -18.49 -35.88 -10.95
C LEU A 403 -17.45 -34.74 -11.09
N VAL A 404 -16.36 -34.75 -10.31
CA VAL A 404 -15.31 -33.72 -10.42
C VAL A 404 -14.57 -33.78 -11.77
N THR A 405 -14.55 -34.94 -12.41
CA THR A 405 -14.01 -35.08 -13.77
C THR A 405 -14.95 -34.49 -14.82
N VAL A 406 -16.26 -34.67 -14.66
CA VAL A 406 -17.29 -34.06 -15.51
C VAL A 406 -17.28 -32.53 -15.38
N LEU A 407 -16.97 -32.02 -14.19
CA LEU A 407 -16.81 -30.60 -13.88
C LEU A 407 -15.41 -30.05 -14.24
N ASP A 408 -14.61 -30.81 -15.01
CA ASP A 408 -13.25 -30.44 -15.45
C ASP A 408 -12.32 -29.97 -14.32
N GLY A 409 -12.55 -30.39 -13.07
CA GLY A 409 -11.75 -29.97 -11.92
C GLY A 409 -11.85 -28.48 -11.61
N LEU A 410 -12.87 -27.77 -12.12
CA LEU A 410 -13.06 -26.33 -11.87
C LEU A 410 -13.57 -26.09 -10.44
N PRO A 411 -12.79 -25.39 -9.57
CA PRO A 411 -13.18 -25.19 -8.17
C PRO A 411 -14.59 -24.64 -7.98
N LEU A 412 -14.95 -23.58 -8.69
CA LEU A 412 -16.28 -22.96 -8.56
C LEU A 412 -17.40 -23.92 -8.95
N ALA A 413 -17.23 -24.69 -10.03
CA ALA A 413 -18.21 -25.69 -10.45
C ALA A 413 -18.36 -26.81 -9.40
N ILE A 414 -17.24 -27.23 -8.78
CA ILE A 414 -17.22 -28.23 -7.72
C ILE A 414 -17.90 -27.70 -6.46
N GLU A 415 -17.66 -26.46 -6.07
CA GLU A 415 -18.30 -25.81 -4.89
C GLU A 415 -19.82 -25.70 -5.09
N LEU A 416 -20.26 -25.29 -6.27
CA LEU A 416 -21.68 -25.24 -6.62
C LEU A 416 -22.36 -26.63 -6.56
N ALA A 417 -21.66 -27.67 -6.99
CA ALA A 417 -22.16 -29.03 -6.91
C ALA A 417 -22.19 -29.54 -5.45
N ALA A 418 -21.09 -29.37 -4.73
CA ALA A 418 -20.95 -29.81 -3.35
C ALA A 418 -21.98 -29.16 -2.40
N ALA A 419 -22.31 -27.89 -2.61
CA ALA A 419 -23.35 -27.18 -1.85
C ALA A 419 -24.74 -27.85 -1.94
N ARG A 420 -24.93 -28.73 -2.91
CA ARG A 420 -26.17 -29.50 -3.11
C ARG A 420 -26.13 -30.90 -2.49
N ALA A 421 -25.00 -31.35 -1.98
CA ALA A 421 -24.83 -32.74 -1.53
C ALA A 421 -25.83 -33.15 -0.45
N ARG A 422 -26.24 -32.20 0.42
CA ARG A 422 -27.28 -32.44 1.42
C ARG A 422 -28.64 -32.79 0.82
N ALA A 423 -29.06 -32.08 -0.24
CA ALA A 423 -30.35 -32.25 -0.89
C ALA A 423 -30.35 -33.34 -1.96
N MET A 424 -29.16 -33.61 -2.56
CA MET A 424 -29.02 -34.54 -3.66
C MET A 424 -27.73 -35.34 -3.52
N PRO A 425 -27.82 -36.67 -3.28
CA PRO A 425 -26.62 -37.54 -3.17
C PRO A 425 -25.74 -37.49 -4.42
N PRO A 426 -24.38 -37.62 -4.27
CA PRO A 426 -23.46 -37.57 -5.40
C PRO A 426 -23.78 -38.45 -6.59
N ARG A 427 -24.26 -39.67 -6.35
CA ARG A 427 -24.69 -40.59 -7.41
C ARG A 427 -25.86 -40.04 -8.26
N THR A 428 -26.81 -39.42 -7.60
CA THR A 428 -27.96 -38.80 -8.27
C THR A 428 -27.56 -37.55 -9.06
N MET A 429 -26.61 -36.76 -8.49
CA MET A 429 -26.02 -35.63 -9.22
C MET A 429 -25.32 -36.07 -10.49
N LEU A 430 -24.50 -37.12 -10.39
CA LEU A 430 -23.76 -37.65 -11.53
C LEU A 430 -24.67 -38.11 -12.63
N ALA A 431 -25.71 -38.89 -12.31
CA ALA A 431 -26.69 -39.37 -13.28
C ALA A 431 -27.37 -38.21 -14.03
N ARG A 432 -27.85 -37.18 -13.31
CA ARG A 432 -28.47 -35.98 -13.90
C ARG A 432 -27.50 -35.14 -14.73
N MET A 433 -26.24 -35.04 -14.31
CA MET A 433 -25.24 -34.31 -15.09
C MET A 433 -24.89 -35.05 -16.37
N HIS A 434 -24.74 -36.37 -16.34
CA HIS A 434 -24.49 -37.17 -17.56
C HIS A 434 -25.57 -37.00 -18.62
N GLU A 435 -26.85 -36.98 -18.25
CA GLU A 435 -27.92 -36.72 -19.19
C GLU A 435 -27.80 -35.40 -19.92
N ARG A 436 -27.33 -34.34 -19.22
CA ARG A 436 -27.20 -32.97 -19.78
C ARG A 436 -25.93 -32.75 -20.55
N PHE A 437 -24.78 -33.16 -19.99
CA PHE A 437 -23.49 -32.97 -20.63
C PHE A 437 -23.37 -33.77 -21.93
N SER A 438 -24.07 -34.93 -22.04
CA SER A 438 -24.12 -35.68 -23.29
C SER A 438 -24.79 -34.91 -24.43
N VAL A 439 -25.81 -34.06 -24.13
CA VAL A 439 -26.47 -33.18 -25.10
C VAL A 439 -25.59 -32.01 -25.53
N LEU A 440 -24.76 -31.46 -24.61
CA LEU A 440 -23.84 -30.36 -24.91
C LEU A 440 -22.57 -30.82 -25.67
N LEU A 441 -22.04 -32.01 -25.35
CA LEU A 441 -20.89 -32.61 -26.03
C LEU A 441 -21.19 -33.04 -27.46
N SER A 442 -22.45 -33.35 -27.76
CA SER A 442 -22.87 -33.68 -29.13
C SER A 442 -22.94 -32.49 -30.09
N ARG A 443 -22.94 -31.24 -29.54
CA ARG A 443 -23.02 -30.00 -30.33
C ARG A 443 -21.68 -29.26 -30.52
N ALA A 444 -20.67 -29.51 -29.68
CA ALA A 444 -19.36 -28.84 -29.72
C ALA A 444 -18.27 -29.89 -29.76
N GLY A 445 -17.64 -30.08 -30.90
CA GLY A 445 -16.59 -31.08 -31.13
C GLY A 445 -15.23 -30.84 -30.38
N ARG A 446 -15.18 -29.98 -29.35
CA ARG A 446 -14.10 -29.75 -28.42
C ARG A 446 -14.66 -29.45 -27.02
N ARG A 447 -14.07 -30.08 -26.00
CA ARG A 447 -14.35 -29.69 -24.60
C ARG A 447 -13.92 -28.23 -24.39
N ASP A 448 -14.90 -27.35 -24.33
CA ASP A 448 -14.70 -25.95 -23.95
C ASP A 448 -14.97 -25.84 -22.43
N ARG A 449 -13.96 -25.50 -21.67
CA ARG A 449 -14.04 -25.30 -20.20
C ARG A 449 -15.01 -24.19 -19.80
N GLN A 450 -15.22 -23.17 -20.66
CA GLN A 450 -16.24 -22.14 -20.42
C GLN A 450 -17.64 -22.73 -20.55
N ALA A 451 -17.84 -23.63 -21.47
CA ALA A 451 -19.09 -24.38 -21.60
C ALA A 451 -19.36 -25.24 -20.36
N THR A 452 -18.33 -25.83 -19.76
CA THR A 452 -18.45 -26.62 -18.52
C THR A 452 -18.87 -25.75 -17.34
N LEU A 453 -18.26 -24.60 -17.13
CA LEU A 453 -18.65 -23.66 -16.06
C LEU A 453 -20.07 -23.14 -16.26
N ARG A 454 -20.43 -22.79 -17.51
CA ARG A 454 -21.78 -22.36 -17.85
C ARG A 454 -22.79 -23.47 -17.60
N ALA A 455 -22.50 -24.71 -17.98
CA ALA A 455 -23.34 -25.85 -17.70
C ALA A 455 -23.57 -26.12 -16.21
N ALA A 456 -22.53 -25.91 -15.41
CA ALA A 456 -22.62 -25.98 -13.94
C ALA A 456 -23.53 -24.88 -13.37
N PHE A 457 -23.42 -23.65 -13.92
CA PHE A 457 -24.31 -22.56 -13.56
C PHE A 457 -25.75 -22.86 -13.98
N ASP A 458 -25.99 -23.27 -15.24
CA ASP A 458 -27.32 -23.60 -15.75
C ASP A 458 -27.97 -24.70 -14.89
N TRP A 459 -27.22 -25.77 -14.56
CA TRP A 459 -27.71 -26.82 -13.69
C TRP A 459 -28.05 -26.31 -12.29
N SER A 460 -27.13 -25.50 -11.68
CA SER A 460 -27.36 -24.92 -10.36
C SER A 460 -28.54 -23.94 -10.36
N TRP A 461 -28.69 -23.15 -11.42
CA TRP A 461 -29.81 -22.21 -11.63
C TRP A 461 -31.18 -22.93 -11.69
N GLU A 462 -31.27 -24.05 -12.39
CA GLU A 462 -32.51 -24.80 -12.50
C GLU A 462 -32.96 -25.43 -11.18
N LEU A 463 -32.01 -25.67 -10.27
CA LEU A 463 -32.32 -26.15 -8.92
C LEU A 463 -32.78 -25.04 -7.96
N LEU A 464 -32.68 -23.77 -8.37
CA LEU A 464 -33.26 -22.67 -7.61
C LEU A 464 -34.77 -22.62 -7.77
N SER A 465 -35.48 -22.26 -6.70
CA SER A 465 -36.89 -21.87 -6.76
C SER A 465 -37.05 -20.61 -7.62
N GLU A 466 -38.25 -20.33 -8.05
CA GLU A 466 -38.56 -19.15 -8.86
C GLU A 466 -38.22 -17.85 -8.12
N SER A 467 -38.49 -17.78 -6.82
CA SER A 467 -38.13 -16.64 -5.98
C SER A 467 -36.60 -16.45 -5.86
N GLU A 468 -35.85 -17.54 -5.67
CA GLU A 468 -34.38 -17.47 -5.61
C GLU A 468 -33.77 -17.07 -6.94
N ARG A 469 -34.34 -17.51 -8.09
CA ARG A 469 -33.90 -17.06 -9.43
C ARG A 469 -34.10 -15.57 -9.62
N SER A 470 -35.27 -15.05 -9.25
CA SER A 470 -35.58 -13.63 -9.33
C SER A 470 -34.64 -12.80 -8.45
N VAL A 471 -34.45 -13.19 -7.18
CA VAL A 471 -33.57 -12.51 -6.25
C VAL A 471 -32.12 -12.50 -6.75
N LEU A 472 -31.58 -13.64 -7.14
CA LEU A 472 -30.22 -13.75 -7.66
C LEU A 472 -30.00 -12.87 -8.90
N ALA A 473 -30.99 -12.89 -9.81
CA ALA A 473 -30.95 -12.06 -11.01
C ALA A 473 -30.95 -10.56 -10.66
N GLU A 474 -31.84 -10.11 -9.77
CA GLU A 474 -31.97 -8.72 -9.39
C GLU A 474 -30.74 -8.24 -8.56
N LEU A 475 -30.11 -9.10 -7.73
CA LEU A 475 -28.87 -8.78 -7.04
C LEU A 475 -27.69 -8.49 -7.98
N SER A 476 -27.77 -8.89 -9.24
CA SER A 476 -26.71 -8.60 -10.23
C SER A 476 -26.54 -7.11 -10.56
N VAL A 477 -27.48 -6.24 -10.17
CA VAL A 477 -27.39 -4.79 -10.39
C VAL A 477 -26.41 -4.11 -9.45
N PHE A 478 -26.09 -4.73 -8.30
CA PHE A 478 -25.12 -4.19 -7.34
C PHE A 478 -23.69 -4.24 -7.87
N ARG A 479 -22.90 -3.24 -7.46
CA ARG A 479 -21.46 -3.14 -7.70
C ARG A 479 -20.74 -2.90 -6.39
N GLY A 480 -19.64 -3.62 -6.12
CA GLY A 480 -18.91 -3.51 -4.87
C GLY A 480 -19.60 -4.14 -3.64
N GLY A 481 -20.56 -5.06 -3.86
CA GLY A 481 -21.29 -5.75 -2.80
C GLY A 481 -22.52 -4.99 -2.30
N PHE A 482 -23.19 -5.56 -1.27
CA PHE A 482 -24.45 -5.02 -0.73
C PHE A 482 -24.70 -5.49 0.71
N THR A 483 -25.49 -4.73 1.46
CA THR A 483 -26.05 -5.12 2.76
C THR A 483 -27.41 -5.81 2.58
N LEU A 484 -27.91 -6.50 3.60
CA LEU A 484 -29.25 -7.08 3.56
C LEU A 484 -30.34 -6.02 3.39
N GLU A 485 -30.16 -4.82 3.96
CA GLU A 485 -31.06 -3.69 3.81
C GLU A 485 -31.10 -3.19 2.36
N ALA A 486 -29.94 -3.03 1.73
CA ALA A 486 -29.86 -2.66 0.32
C ALA A 486 -30.50 -3.73 -0.57
N ALA A 487 -30.22 -5.01 -0.32
CA ALA A 487 -30.85 -6.11 -1.03
C ALA A 487 -32.39 -6.07 -0.90
N ALA A 488 -32.91 -5.88 0.31
CA ALA A 488 -34.35 -5.80 0.56
C ALA A 488 -35.01 -4.61 -0.16
N SER A 489 -34.29 -3.50 -0.32
CA SER A 489 -34.78 -2.31 -1.03
C SER A 489 -34.80 -2.49 -2.56
N VAL A 490 -33.92 -3.31 -3.10
CA VAL A 490 -33.73 -3.48 -4.56
C VAL A 490 -34.50 -4.68 -5.11
N VAL A 491 -34.53 -5.76 -4.36
CA VAL A 491 -35.21 -7.00 -4.80
C VAL A 491 -36.73 -6.85 -4.72
N THR A 492 -37.42 -7.34 -5.73
CA THR A 492 -38.89 -7.38 -5.74
C THR A 492 -39.39 -8.36 -4.68
N PRO A 493 -40.20 -7.91 -3.70
CA PRO A 493 -40.73 -8.85 -2.70
C PRO A 493 -41.61 -9.90 -3.34
N PRO A 494 -41.52 -11.17 -2.92
CA PRO A 494 -42.38 -12.23 -3.41
C PRO A 494 -43.85 -11.93 -3.14
N VAL A 495 -44.73 -12.22 -4.10
CA VAL A 495 -46.15 -11.85 -4.06
C VAL A 495 -46.98 -12.75 -3.10
N ALA A 496 -46.47 -13.91 -2.70
CA ALA A 496 -47.15 -14.84 -1.82
C ALA A 496 -47.10 -14.45 -0.35
N ARG A 497 -48.25 -14.58 0.39
CA ARG A 497 -48.34 -14.23 1.84
C ARG A 497 -47.38 -15.02 2.74
N ASP A 498 -46.95 -16.22 2.33
CA ASP A 498 -46.02 -17.08 3.06
C ASP A 498 -44.64 -17.15 2.40
N ALA A 499 -44.29 -16.15 1.60
CA ALA A 499 -43.00 -16.10 0.93
C ALA A 499 -41.89 -15.75 1.91
N PRO A 500 -40.68 -16.37 1.78
CA PRO A 500 -39.56 -16.08 2.64
C PRO A 500 -39.11 -14.62 2.48
N VAL A 501 -38.70 -14.02 3.57
CA VAL A 501 -38.17 -12.63 3.58
C VAL A 501 -36.92 -12.56 2.69
N SER A 502 -36.66 -11.40 2.07
CA SER A 502 -35.52 -11.20 1.18
C SER A 502 -34.18 -11.59 1.86
N ALA A 503 -34.05 -11.39 3.15
CA ALA A 503 -32.88 -11.79 3.93
C ALA A 503 -32.65 -13.30 3.92
N ASP A 504 -33.71 -14.10 4.10
CA ASP A 504 -33.63 -15.58 4.07
C ASP A 504 -33.20 -16.06 2.69
N LEU A 505 -33.73 -15.44 1.63
CA LEU A 505 -33.38 -15.78 0.25
C LEU A 505 -31.88 -15.47 -0.05
N VAL A 506 -31.35 -14.38 0.48
CA VAL A 506 -29.92 -14.08 0.36
C VAL A 506 -29.08 -15.14 1.11
N HIS A 507 -29.46 -15.53 2.33
CA HIS A 507 -28.74 -16.57 3.08
C HIS A 507 -28.82 -17.93 2.37
N TRP A 508 -29.97 -18.29 1.80
CA TRP A 508 -30.07 -19.52 1.01
C TRP A 508 -29.21 -19.49 -0.26
N LEU A 509 -29.03 -18.31 -0.87
CA LEU A 509 -28.11 -18.16 -1.99
C LEU A 509 -26.64 -18.24 -1.55
N VAL A 510 -26.31 -17.84 -0.30
CA VAL A 510 -24.98 -18.06 0.31
C VAL A 510 -24.76 -19.56 0.51
N ASP A 511 -25.72 -20.27 1.12
CA ASP A 511 -25.63 -21.72 1.33
C ASP A 511 -25.47 -22.48 -0.02
N LYS A 512 -26.03 -21.94 -1.08
CA LYS A 512 -25.94 -22.48 -2.45
C LYS A 512 -24.72 -21.99 -3.23
N SER A 513 -23.80 -21.25 -2.60
CA SER A 513 -22.56 -20.75 -3.18
C SER A 513 -22.70 -19.79 -4.38
N PHE A 514 -23.87 -19.15 -4.54
CA PHE A 514 -24.09 -18.09 -5.51
C PHE A 514 -23.72 -16.70 -4.98
N VAL A 515 -23.94 -16.48 -3.69
CA VAL A 515 -23.58 -15.27 -2.96
C VAL A 515 -22.50 -15.61 -1.96
N ARG A 516 -21.53 -14.74 -1.75
CA ARG A 516 -20.52 -14.87 -0.70
C ARG A 516 -20.75 -13.81 0.38
N GLN A 517 -20.53 -14.16 1.61
CA GLN A 517 -20.48 -13.22 2.71
C GLN A 517 -19.05 -12.68 2.82
N VAL A 518 -18.88 -11.36 2.69
CA VAL A 518 -17.59 -10.67 2.72
C VAL A 518 -17.25 -10.27 4.16
N THR A 519 -18.20 -9.64 4.85
CA THR A 519 -18.15 -9.34 6.30
C THR A 519 -19.42 -9.86 6.95
N ASP A 520 -19.58 -9.66 8.26
CA ASP A 520 -20.80 -10.09 8.97
C ASP A 520 -22.07 -9.41 8.44
N GLU A 521 -21.94 -8.21 7.87
CA GLU A 521 -23.06 -7.41 7.37
C GLU A 521 -23.06 -7.24 5.84
N ARG A 522 -22.01 -7.69 5.13
CA ARG A 522 -21.86 -7.42 3.70
C ARG A 522 -21.74 -8.69 2.87
N PHE A 523 -22.44 -8.69 1.74
CA PHE A 523 -22.53 -9.78 0.76
C PHE A 523 -22.07 -9.32 -0.61
N ASP A 524 -21.62 -10.26 -1.44
CA ASP A 524 -21.21 -9.98 -2.82
C ASP A 524 -21.39 -11.20 -3.72
N LEU A 525 -21.40 -10.97 -5.03
CA LEU A 525 -21.39 -12.00 -6.06
C LEU A 525 -20.02 -12.07 -6.73
N LEU A 526 -19.52 -13.29 -6.96
CA LEU A 526 -18.40 -13.46 -7.87
C LEU A 526 -18.75 -12.88 -9.26
N GLU A 527 -17.79 -12.24 -9.94
CA GLU A 527 -18.10 -11.55 -11.21
C GLU A 527 -18.70 -12.50 -12.26
N SER A 528 -18.22 -13.76 -12.34
CA SER A 528 -18.81 -14.76 -13.23
C SER A 528 -20.26 -15.11 -12.89
N VAL A 529 -20.64 -15.11 -11.61
CA VAL A 529 -22.04 -15.31 -11.17
C VAL A 529 -22.87 -14.07 -11.47
N ARG A 530 -22.29 -12.88 -11.25
CA ARG A 530 -22.95 -11.60 -11.54
C ARG A 530 -23.27 -11.44 -13.02
N GLU A 531 -22.28 -11.72 -13.90
CA GLU A 531 -22.48 -11.72 -15.35
C GLU A 531 -23.58 -12.69 -15.78
N TYR A 532 -23.56 -13.92 -15.24
CA TYR A 532 -24.55 -14.94 -15.51
C TYR A 532 -25.96 -14.52 -15.03
N ALA A 533 -26.08 -14.02 -13.80
CA ALA A 533 -27.34 -13.55 -13.23
C ALA A 533 -27.89 -12.33 -13.98
N ALA A 534 -27.04 -11.38 -14.39
CA ALA A 534 -27.41 -10.21 -15.18
C ALA A 534 -27.93 -10.60 -16.59
N GLU A 535 -27.35 -11.63 -17.22
CA GLU A 535 -27.84 -12.16 -18.47
C GLU A 535 -29.29 -12.71 -18.32
N HIS A 536 -29.53 -13.45 -17.22
CA HIS A 536 -30.85 -13.99 -16.93
C HIS A 536 -31.89 -12.90 -16.60
N LEU A 537 -31.49 -11.83 -15.90
CA LEU A 537 -32.37 -10.69 -15.63
C LEU A 537 -32.77 -9.97 -16.91
N ARG A 538 -31.84 -9.83 -17.85
CA ARG A 538 -32.03 -9.09 -19.12
C ARG A 538 -32.80 -9.86 -20.15
N THR A 539 -32.77 -11.21 -20.12
CA THR A 539 -33.34 -12.08 -21.16
C THR A 539 -34.76 -12.46 -20.78
N GLU A 540 -35.72 -12.22 -21.68
CA GLU A 540 -37.13 -12.62 -21.50
C GLU A 540 -37.26 -14.14 -21.36
N GLY A 541 -38.21 -14.58 -20.51
CA GLY A 541 -38.58 -15.99 -20.37
C GLY A 541 -37.58 -16.85 -19.57
N ARG A 542 -36.59 -16.26 -18.91
CA ARG A 542 -35.65 -16.99 -18.04
C ARG A 542 -36.26 -17.35 -16.68
N PHE A 543 -37.13 -16.49 -16.16
CA PHE A 543 -37.98 -16.66 -14.99
C PHE A 543 -39.19 -15.73 -15.12
N ALA A 544 -40.21 -15.90 -14.29
CA ALA A 544 -41.42 -15.05 -14.36
C ALA A 544 -41.03 -13.56 -14.15
N GLY A 545 -41.32 -12.72 -15.12
CA GLY A 545 -41.04 -11.28 -15.10
C GLY A 545 -39.64 -10.89 -15.56
N SER A 546 -38.79 -11.83 -16.03
CA SER A 546 -37.48 -11.48 -16.58
C SER A 546 -37.59 -10.74 -17.92
N GLY A 547 -36.59 -9.89 -18.22
CA GLY A 547 -36.51 -9.12 -19.46
C GLY A 547 -36.02 -7.70 -19.26
N PRO A 548 -35.91 -6.89 -20.31
CA PRO A 548 -35.43 -5.52 -20.23
C PRO A 548 -36.17 -4.62 -19.22
N ALA A 549 -37.48 -4.83 -19.09
CA ALA A 549 -38.31 -4.09 -18.14
C ALA A 549 -37.94 -4.42 -16.67
N ALA A 550 -37.66 -5.71 -16.37
CA ALA A 550 -37.24 -6.15 -15.06
C ALA A 550 -35.85 -5.53 -14.68
N LEU A 551 -34.94 -5.56 -15.65
CA LEU A 551 -33.62 -4.90 -15.46
C LEU A 551 -33.79 -3.40 -15.16
N ALA A 552 -34.57 -2.69 -15.96
CA ALA A 552 -34.80 -1.26 -15.77
C ALA A 552 -35.45 -0.96 -14.39
N ALA A 553 -36.39 -1.82 -13.97
CA ALA A 553 -37.04 -1.68 -12.66
C ALA A 553 -36.08 -1.95 -11.51
N ALA A 554 -35.25 -3.00 -11.59
CA ALA A 554 -34.23 -3.29 -10.58
C ALA A 554 -33.17 -2.17 -10.48
N GLU A 555 -32.69 -1.67 -11.62
CA GLU A 555 -31.77 -0.52 -11.66
C GLU A 555 -32.39 0.77 -11.12
N SER A 556 -33.69 1.00 -11.34
CA SER A 556 -34.40 2.15 -10.78
C SER A 556 -34.54 2.07 -9.26
N ARG A 557 -34.84 0.86 -8.72
CA ARG A 557 -34.89 0.65 -7.25
C ARG A 557 -33.49 0.81 -6.64
N HIS A 558 -32.47 0.25 -7.28
CA HIS A 558 -31.07 0.44 -6.89
C HIS A 558 -30.69 1.92 -6.84
N GLY A 559 -31.00 2.68 -7.91
CA GLY A 559 -30.75 4.12 -7.95
C GLY A 559 -31.45 4.86 -6.83
N ARG A 560 -32.73 4.60 -6.58
CA ARG A 560 -33.51 5.24 -5.51
C ARG A 560 -33.00 4.91 -4.11
N HIS A 561 -32.55 3.69 -3.86
CA HIS A 561 -31.95 3.33 -2.57
C HIS A 561 -30.68 4.13 -2.32
N PHE A 562 -29.76 4.14 -3.28
CA PHE A 562 -28.50 4.85 -3.13
C PHE A 562 -28.64 6.38 -3.18
N ALA A 563 -29.67 6.92 -3.82
CA ALA A 563 -29.99 8.35 -3.77
C ALA A 563 -30.42 8.83 -2.36
N GLN A 564 -30.91 7.93 -1.52
CA GLN A 564 -31.31 8.25 -0.14
C GLN A 564 -30.11 8.27 0.82
N LEU A 565 -28.97 7.71 0.45
CA LEU A 565 -27.75 7.76 1.25
C LEU A 565 -27.16 9.18 1.21
N GLY A 566 -27.21 9.87 2.34
CA GLY A 566 -26.58 11.18 2.46
C GLY A 566 -25.04 11.08 2.42
N PRO A 567 -24.36 12.19 2.06
CA PRO A 567 -22.88 12.21 2.01
C PRO A 567 -22.21 11.78 3.32
N ARG A 568 -22.82 12.11 4.47
CA ARG A 568 -22.30 11.69 5.78
C ARG A 568 -22.29 10.17 5.95
N GLN A 569 -23.39 9.49 5.61
CA GLN A 569 -23.49 8.04 5.70
C GLN A 569 -22.49 7.34 4.77
N VAL A 570 -22.28 7.90 3.56
CA VAL A 570 -21.29 7.39 2.60
C VAL A 570 -19.88 7.56 3.16
N GLY A 571 -19.57 8.68 3.83
CA GLY A 571 -18.30 8.93 4.48
C GLY A 571 -18.05 7.98 5.65
N GLU A 572 -19.05 7.70 6.48
CA GLU A 572 -18.98 6.77 7.62
C GLU A 572 -18.69 5.33 7.18
N THR A 573 -19.12 4.93 5.98
CA THR A 573 -18.80 3.61 5.39
C THR A 573 -17.44 3.57 4.66
N LEU A 574 -16.61 4.57 4.83
CA LEU A 574 -15.29 4.69 4.17
C LEU A 574 -15.35 4.55 2.64
N GLY A 575 -16.49 4.89 2.04
CA GLY A 575 -16.70 4.82 0.59
C GLY A 575 -17.01 3.41 0.03
N LEU A 576 -17.34 2.43 0.88
CA LEU A 576 -17.71 1.08 0.44
C LEU A 576 -18.90 1.08 -0.55
N GLU A 577 -19.73 2.12 -0.54
CA GLU A 577 -20.90 2.26 -1.44
C GLU A 577 -20.58 3.06 -2.72
N LEU A 578 -19.35 3.50 -2.92
CA LEU A 578 -18.97 4.36 -4.04
C LEU A 578 -19.29 3.71 -5.40
N ASP A 579 -18.96 2.44 -5.59
CA ASP A 579 -19.22 1.73 -6.85
C ASP A 579 -20.71 1.62 -7.16
N ASN A 580 -21.52 1.41 -6.12
CA ASN A 580 -22.98 1.42 -6.24
C ASN A 580 -23.48 2.81 -6.61
N LEU A 581 -23.00 3.87 -5.95
CA LEU A 581 -23.37 5.27 -6.24
C LEU A 581 -22.97 5.69 -7.66
N VAL A 582 -21.75 5.40 -8.09
CA VAL A 582 -21.26 5.68 -9.44
C VAL A 582 -22.10 4.98 -10.49
N SER A 583 -22.40 3.69 -10.26
CA SER A 583 -23.26 2.90 -11.16
C SER A 583 -24.68 3.42 -11.20
N ALA A 584 -25.25 3.79 -10.05
CA ALA A 584 -26.59 4.35 -9.93
C ALA A 584 -26.68 5.71 -10.65
N CYS A 585 -25.70 6.60 -10.45
CA CYS A 585 -25.62 7.90 -11.10
C CYS A 585 -25.59 7.77 -12.64
N ARG A 586 -24.67 6.97 -13.19
CA ARG A 586 -24.57 6.75 -14.64
C ARG A 586 -25.85 6.17 -15.25
N ARG A 587 -26.49 5.20 -14.57
CA ARG A 587 -27.74 4.60 -15.02
C ARG A 587 -28.92 5.58 -14.92
N ALA A 588 -29.00 6.39 -13.88
CA ALA A 588 -30.01 7.42 -13.71
C ALA A 588 -29.89 8.50 -14.78
N ALA A 589 -28.68 8.99 -15.02
CA ALA A 589 -28.38 9.97 -16.07
C ALA A 589 -28.78 9.41 -17.47
N ALA A 590 -28.42 8.17 -17.78
CA ALA A 590 -28.77 7.53 -19.05
C ALA A 590 -30.29 7.37 -19.25
N ARG A 591 -31.07 7.28 -18.17
CA ARG A 591 -32.54 7.21 -18.22
C ARG A 591 -33.22 8.57 -18.15
N GLY A 592 -32.47 9.66 -17.95
CA GLY A 592 -33.05 10.99 -17.74
C GLY A 592 -33.71 11.20 -16.36
N ASP A 593 -33.38 10.36 -15.36
CA ASP A 593 -33.87 10.49 -13.98
C ASP A 593 -32.97 11.49 -13.23
N THR A 594 -33.30 12.78 -13.39
CA THR A 594 -32.49 13.90 -12.89
C THR A 594 -32.33 13.87 -11.39
N ALA A 595 -33.39 13.64 -10.63
CA ALA A 595 -33.34 13.65 -9.16
C ALA A 595 -32.42 12.54 -8.62
N VAL A 596 -32.54 11.32 -9.12
CA VAL A 596 -31.65 10.22 -8.70
C VAL A 596 -30.22 10.46 -9.15
N ALA A 597 -30.00 11.02 -10.35
CA ALA A 597 -28.67 11.31 -10.87
C ALA A 597 -27.93 12.34 -10.00
N VAL A 598 -28.58 13.45 -9.65
CA VAL A 598 -28.01 14.52 -8.81
C VAL A 598 -27.75 14.03 -7.38
N GLN A 599 -28.70 13.32 -6.77
CA GLN A 599 -28.56 12.82 -5.40
C GLN A 599 -27.45 11.78 -5.29
N THR A 600 -27.34 10.85 -6.24
CA THR A 600 -26.26 9.86 -6.25
C THR A 600 -24.92 10.48 -6.59
N LEU A 601 -24.86 11.51 -7.44
CA LEU A 601 -23.67 12.33 -7.65
C LEU A 601 -23.24 13.03 -6.34
N ALA A 602 -24.17 13.67 -5.63
CA ALA A 602 -23.90 14.35 -4.37
C ALA A 602 -23.39 13.35 -3.30
N GLY A 603 -24.00 12.18 -3.18
CA GLY A 603 -23.53 11.10 -2.32
C GLY A 603 -22.10 10.63 -2.67
N ALA A 604 -21.82 10.40 -3.95
CA ALA A 604 -20.49 10.01 -4.41
C ALA A 604 -19.46 11.12 -4.21
N TRP A 605 -19.77 12.36 -4.59
CA TRP A 605 -18.86 13.49 -4.53
C TRP A 605 -18.54 13.91 -3.09
N TRP A 606 -19.54 14.35 -2.35
CA TRP A 606 -19.34 14.87 -1.00
C TRP A 606 -19.05 13.78 0.05
N GLY A 607 -19.45 12.54 -0.21
CA GLY A 607 -19.26 11.42 0.72
C GLY A 607 -17.95 10.68 0.56
N ALA A 608 -17.36 10.68 -0.63
CA ALA A 608 -16.16 9.89 -0.89
C ALA A 608 -15.15 10.58 -1.81
N LEU A 609 -15.56 10.98 -3.04
CA LEU A 609 -14.63 11.40 -4.08
C LEU A 609 -13.89 12.70 -3.74
N GLN A 610 -14.54 13.67 -3.11
CA GLN A 610 -13.91 14.94 -2.72
C GLN A 610 -12.75 14.73 -1.74
N LEU A 611 -12.86 13.75 -0.85
CA LEU A 611 -11.88 13.52 0.21
C LEU A 611 -10.74 12.58 -0.22
N ARG A 612 -11.01 11.65 -1.14
CA ARG A 612 -10.10 10.54 -1.46
C ARG A 612 -9.79 10.40 -2.94
N GLY A 613 -10.43 11.20 -3.81
CA GLY A 613 -10.37 11.02 -5.25
C GLY A 613 -11.03 9.70 -5.71
N PRO A 614 -10.88 9.31 -6.97
CA PRO A 614 -10.27 10.09 -8.07
C PRO A 614 -11.17 11.23 -8.55
N PHE A 615 -10.66 12.45 -8.53
CA PHE A 615 -11.43 13.66 -8.87
C PHE A 615 -11.95 13.67 -10.30
N ARG A 616 -11.22 13.04 -11.24
CA ARG A 616 -11.67 12.88 -12.64
C ARG A 616 -12.98 12.10 -12.76
N VAL A 617 -13.21 11.10 -11.90
CA VAL A 617 -14.51 10.39 -11.87
C VAL A 617 -15.61 11.34 -11.44
N GLY A 618 -15.34 12.22 -10.47
CA GLY A 618 -16.25 13.29 -10.06
C GLY A 618 -16.56 14.24 -11.21
N VAL A 619 -15.55 14.70 -11.96
CA VAL A 619 -15.75 15.54 -13.16
C VAL A 619 -16.59 14.81 -14.21
N GLU A 620 -16.24 13.56 -14.56
CA GLU A 620 -16.98 12.75 -15.55
C GLU A 620 -18.46 12.57 -15.16
N LEU A 621 -18.71 12.25 -13.90
CA LEU A 621 -20.07 12.08 -13.40
C LEU A 621 -20.85 13.39 -13.42
N ALA A 622 -20.24 14.49 -12.94
CA ALA A 622 -20.86 15.79 -12.93
C ALA A 622 -21.13 16.32 -14.36
N GLU A 623 -20.20 16.16 -15.30
CA GLU A 623 -20.40 16.45 -16.73
C GLU A 623 -21.54 15.60 -17.33
N THR A 624 -21.58 14.29 -16.97
CA THR A 624 -22.65 13.38 -17.42
C THR A 624 -24.02 13.83 -16.91
N VAL A 625 -24.11 14.24 -15.63
CA VAL A 625 -25.35 14.73 -15.03
C VAL A 625 -25.73 16.10 -15.62
N ALA A 626 -24.77 17.01 -15.80
CA ALA A 626 -25.00 18.33 -16.40
C ALA A 626 -25.56 18.26 -17.83
N ALA A 627 -25.25 17.19 -18.56
CA ALA A 627 -25.75 16.93 -19.90
C ALA A 627 -27.19 16.37 -19.93
N VAL A 628 -27.76 15.98 -18.79
CA VAL A 628 -29.14 15.45 -18.74
C VAL A 628 -30.13 16.57 -18.99
N ALA A 629 -31.07 16.32 -19.89
CA ALA A 629 -32.15 17.28 -20.18
C ALA A 629 -33.17 17.32 -19.03
N GLY A 630 -33.63 18.53 -18.70
CA GLY A 630 -34.72 18.70 -17.72
C GLY A 630 -34.29 18.83 -16.27
N LEU A 631 -33.01 19.11 -15.99
CA LEU A 631 -32.56 19.55 -14.68
C LEU A 631 -33.31 20.81 -14.27
N ASP A 632 -33.93 20.81 -13.08
CA ASP A 632 -34.55 22.03 -12.53
C ASP A 632 -33.47 23.05 -12.09
N GLY A 633 -33.88 24.23 -11.64
CA GLY A 633 -32.95 25.28 -11.30
C GLY A 633 -32.02 24.92 -10.13
N LYS A 634 -32.51 24.17 -9.15
CA LYS A 634 -31.74 23.72 -7.97
C LYS A 634 -30.77 22.59 -8.34
N ASP A 635 -31.27 21.55 -8.98
CA ASP A 635 -30.46 20.41 -9.46
C ASP A 635 -29.32 20.88 -10.37
N ARG A 636 -29.61 21.88 -11.23
CA ARG A 636 -28.62 22.52 -12.09
C ARG A 636 -27.55 23.25 -11.30
N ALA A 637 -27.96 24.09 -10.35
CA ALA A 637 -27.01 24.83 -9.52
C ALA A 637 -26.12 23.90 -8.65
N GLU A 638 -26.69 22.82 -8.09
CA GLU A 638 -25.94 21.83 -7.34
C GLU A 638 -24.94 21.07 -8.25
N THR A 639 -25.35 20.71 -9.47
CA THR A 639 -24.49 20.05 -10.44
C THR A 639 -23.31 20.95 -10.86
N GLU A 640 -23.60 22.26 -11.16
CA GLU A 640 -22.56 23.23 -11.51
C GLU A 640 -21.58 23.46 -10.34
N LEU A 641 -22.08 23.49 -9.09
CA LEU A 641 -21.25 23.59 -7.90
C LEU A 641 -20.31 22.37 -7.77
N MET A 642 -20.85 21.16 -7.88
CA MET A 642 -20.04 19.93 -7.78
C MET A 642 -19.03 19.80 -8.91
N LEU A 643 -19.42 20.19 -10.12
CA LEU A 643 -18.52 20.23 -11.27
C LEU A 643 -17.39 21.25 -11.08
N GLY A 644 -17.72 22.45 -10.59
CA GLY A 644 -16.74 23.49 -10.30
C GLY A 644 -15.73 23.04 -9.24
N ASP A 645 -16.20 22.44 -8.16
CA ASP A 645 -15.33 21.88 -7.11
C ASP A 645 -14.45 20.74 -7.62
N ALA A 646 -15.03 19.83 -8.39
CA ALA A 646 -14.28 18.71 -8.98
C ALA A 646 -13.22 19.18 -9.99
N LEU A 647 -13.52 20.19 -10.79
CA LEU A 647 -12.56 20.81 -11.71
C LEU A 647 -11.45 21.54 -10.97
N GLN A 648 -11.78 22.24 -9.87
CA GLN A 648 -10.79 22.91 -9.01
C GLN A 648 -9.81 21.88 -8.45
N LEU A 649 -10.31 20.81 -7.86
CA LEU A 649 -9.50 19.72 -7.29
C LEU A 649 -8.73 18.92 -8.38
N SER A 650 -9.14 19.01 -9.63
CA SER A 650 -8.41 18.46 -10.78
C SER A 650 -7.41 19.43 -11.40
N GLY A 651 -7.13 20.60 -10.77
CA GLY A 651 -6.19 21.60 -11.26
C GLY A 651 -6.69 22.46 -12.42
N ARG A 652 -7.97 22.33 -12.84
CA ARG A 652 -8.57 23.07 -13.97
C ARG A 652 -9.23 24.38 -13.51
N ALA A 653 -8.45 25.25 -12.84
CA ALA A 653 -8.94 26.43 -12.12
C ALA A 653 -9.79 27.41 -12.96
N ALA A 654 -9.43 27.66 -14.22
CA ALA A 654 -10.16 28.57 -15.09
C ALA A 654 -11.54 28.03 -15.48
N GLU A 655 -11.67 26.74 -15.65
CA GLU A 655 -12.95 26.08 -15.92
C GLU A 655 -13.79 26.00 -14.66
N ALA A 656 -13.17 25.66 -13.53
CA ALA A 656 -13.82 25.66 -12.20
C ALA A 656 -14.50 27.02 -11.92
N ALA A 657 -13.78 28.13 -12.14
CA ALA A 657 -14.34 29.47 -11.91
C ALA A 657 -15.60 29.73 -12.73
N ARG A 658 -15.67 29.34 -13.99
CA ARG A 658 -16.86 29.50 -14.85
C ARG A 658 -18.07 28.73 -14.32
N HIS A 659 -17.88 27.47 -13.90
CA HIS A 659 -18.95 26.65 -13.35
C HIS A 659 -19.42 27.17 -11.98
N LEU A 660 -18.49 27.61 -11.12
CA LEU A 660 -18.82 28.23 -9.85
C LEU A 660 -19.57 29.56 -10.02
N GLU A 661 -19.18 30.40 -11.00
CA GLU A 661 -19.91 31.63 -11.34
C GLU A 661 -21.34 31.31 -11.82
N ALA A 662 -21.51 30.25 -12.63
CA ALA A 662 -22.83 29.78 -13.05
C ALA A 662 -23.66 29.28 -11.84
N ALA A 663 -23.06 28.53 -10.93
CA ALA A 663 -23.72 28.08 -9.69
C ALA A 663 -24.18 29.24 -8.84
N VAL A 664 -23.36 30.29 -8.67
CA VAL A 664 -23.73 31.53 -7.96
C VAL A 664 -24.94 32.20 -8.61
N GLN A 665 -24.93 32.40 -9.91
CA GLN A 665 -26.01 33.03 -10.66
C GLN A 665 -27.33 32.25 -10.54
N LEU A 666 -27.27 30.93 -10.71
CA LEU A 666 -28.44 30.06 -10.63
C LEU A 666 -29.01 30.07 -9.21
N SER A 667 -28.16 29.92 -8.19
CA SER A 667 -28.58 29.95 -6.77
C SER A 667 -29.25 31.25 -6.39
N GLN A 668 -28.78 32.41 -6.89
CA GLN A 668 -29.42 33.73 -6.69
C GLN A 668 -30.79 33.77 -7.35
N GLN A 669 -30.94 33.32 -8.58
CA GLN A 669 -32.20 33.31 -9.30
C GLN A 669 -33.30 32.52 -8.60
N ILE A 670 -32.91 31.38 -7.97
CA ILE A 670 -33.85 30.50 -7.26
C ILE A 670 -34.00 30.84 -5.75
N GLY A 671 -33.17 31.74 -5.21
CA GLY A 671 -33.19 32.13 -3.81
C GLY A 671 -32.56 31.14 -2.82
N GLU A 672 -31.75 30.21 -3.30
CA GLU A 672 -31.06 29.19 -2.48
C GLU A 672 -29.76 29.73 -1.88
N ARG A 673 -29.87 30.42 -0.71
CA ARG A 673 -28.78 31.14 -0.06
C ARG A 673 -27.60 30.29 0.32
N ILE A 674 -27.82 29.10 0.90
CA ILE A 674 -26.72 28.18 1.31
C ILE A 674 -25.93 27.70 0.07
N LEU A 675 -26.63 27.42 -1.02
CA LEU A 675 -25.99 26.99 -2.25
C LEU A 675 -25.16 28.12 -2.88
N GLU A 676 -25.69 29.37 -2.85
CA GLU A 676 -24.93 30.55 -3.24
C GLU A 676 -23.66 30.72 -2.39
N GLY A 677 -23.80 30.62 -1.04
CA GLY A 677 -22.65 30.71 -0.12
C GLY A 677 -21.58 29.68 -0.39
N ARG A 678 -21.97 28.45 -0.67
CA ARG A 678 -21.02 27.35 -1.03
C ARG A 678 -20.27 27.66 -2.33
N ALA A 679 -20.96 28.11 -3.34
CA ALA A 679 -20.34 28.44 -4.62
C ALA A 679 -19.37 29.64 -4.47
N LEU A 680 -19.76 30.66 -3.70
CA LEU A 680 -18.90 31.81 -3.40
C LEU A 680 -17.68 31.44 -2.56
N GLN A 681 -17.82 30.55 -1.58
CA GLN A 681 -16.72 30.04 -0.76
C GLN A 681 -15.61 29.38 -1.61
N LEU A 682 -16.00 28.62 -2.64
CA LEU A 682 -15.06 27.98 -3.56
C LEU A 682 -14.52 28.95 -4.61
N LEU A 683 -15.32 29.90 -5.04
CA LEU A 683 -14.94 30.88 -6.06
C LEU A 683 -13.96 31.94 -5.55
N ALA A 684 -14.13 32.43 -4.31
CA ALA A 684 -13.32 33.51 -3.77
C ALA A 684 -11.81 33.25 -3.75
N PRO A 685 -11.30 32.06 -3.35
CA PRO A 685 -9.89 31.75 -3.46
C PRO A 685 -9.36 31.72 -4.89
N LEU A 686 -10.18 31.30 -5.87
CA LEU A 686 -9.80 31.32 -7.29
C LEU A 686 -9.70 32.75 -7.82
N GLN A 687 -10.60 33.63 -7.38
CA GLN A 687 -10.54 35.07 -7.69
C GLN A 687 -9.27 35.70 -7.12
N ALA A 688 -8.95 35.42 -5.86
CA ALA A 688 -7.74 35.92 -5.21
C ALA A 688 -6.48 35.50 -5.95
N ARG A 689 -6.34 34.22 -6.28
CA ARG A 689 -5.19 33.69 -7.03
C ARG A 689 -5.08 34.27 -8.46
N SER A 690 -6.18 34.71 -9.05
CA SER A 690 -6.20 35.39 -10.34
C SER A 690 -5.99 36.91 -10.26
N GLY A 691 -5.63 37.43 -9.08
CA GLY A 691 -5.40 38.87 -8.85
C GLY A 691 -6.67 39.72 -8.70
N ARG A 692 -7.85 39.12 -8.67
CA ARG A 692 -9.15 39.80 -8.52
C ARG A 692 -9.49 39.98 -7.03
N ILE A 693 -8.62 40.69 -6.29
CA ILE A 693 -8.65 40.80 -4.82
C ILE A 693 -9.96 41.36 -4.28
N GLU A 694 -10.43 42.46 -4.86
CA GLU A 694 -11.70 43.09 -4.42
C GLU A 694 -12.92 42.20 -4.64
N GLN A 695 -12.92 41.45 -5.75
CA GLN A 695 -13.99 40.47 -6.02
C GLN A 695 -13.93 39.29 -5.06
N ALA A 696 -12.75 38.82 -4.72
CA ALA A 696 -12.55 37.73 -3.75
C ALA A 696 -13.10 38.15 -2.36
N HIS A 697 -12.75 39.37 -1.90
CA HIS A 697 -13.24 39.92 -0.64
C HIS A 697 -14.77 40.00 -0.65
N ALA A 698 -15.38 40.60 -1.68
CA ALA A 698 -16.83 40.69 -1.81
C ALA A 698 -17.52 39.33 -1.85
N SER A 699 -16.89 38.33 -2.47
CA SER A 699 -17.38 36.93 -2.50
C SER A 699 -17.35 36.29 -1.11
N PHE A 700 -16.28 36.47 -0.34
CA PHE A 700 -16.19 36.02 1.04
C PHE A 700 -17.26 36.65 1.96
N GLU A 701 -17.43 37.95 1.90
CA GLU A 701 -18.44 38.66 2.69
C GLU A 701 -19.87 38.17 2.39
N ARG A 702 -20.19 38.01 1.11
CA ARG A 702 -21.49 37.47 0.68
C ARG A 702 -21.69 36.03 1.13
N ALA A 703 -20.64 35.17 1.09
CA ALA A 703 -20.72 33.81 1.59
C ALA A 703 -21.00 33.78 3.10
N LEU A 704 -20.35 34.66 3.89
CA LEU A 704 -20.60 34.79 5.33
C LEU A 704 -22.07 35.16 5.63
N VAL A 705 -22.59 36.12 4.90
CA VAL A 705 -24.02 36.52 5.06
C VAL A 705 -24.92 35.32 4.73
N ALA A 706 -24.64 34.63 3.64
CA ALA A 706 -25.44 33.47 3.20
C ALA A 706 -25.47 32.32 4.22
N PHE A 707 -24.33 32.02 4.86
CA PHE A 707 -24.25 30.92 5.87
C PHE A 707 -24.90 31.34 7.19
N ARG A 708 -24.79 32.61 7.59
CA ARG A 708 -25.47 33.15 8.78
C ARG A 708 -27.00 33.21 8.62
N GLU A 709 -27.49 33.69 7.47
CA GLU A 709 -28.91 33.65 7.15
C GLU A 709 -29.48 32.23 7.03
N GLY A 710 -28.64 31.27 6.59
CA GLY A 710 -28.99 29.86 6.44
C GLY A 710 -28.80 29.02 7.70
N ASP A 711 -28.33 29.61 8.82
CA ASP A 711 -27.99 28.90 10.08
C ASP A 711 -27.09 27.68 9.89
N ASP A 712 -26.01 27.86 9.10
CA ASP A 712 -25.02 26.80 8.85
C ASP A 712 -23.65 27.12 9.49
N PRO A 713 -23.52 26.96 10.81
CA PRO A 713 -22.30 27.30 11.53
C PRO A 713 -21.10 26.40 11.14
N PHE A 714 -21.35 25.17 10.61
CA PHE A 714 -20.26 24.31 10.17
C PHE A 714 -19.53 24.87 8.96
N ARG A 715 -20.24 25.47 8.02
CA ARG A 715 -19.66 26.11 6.84
C ARG A 715 -19.08 27.48 7.17
N GLU A 716 -19.65 28.17 8.14
CA GLU A 716 -19.09 29.42 8.64
C GLU A 716 -17.69 29.25 9.18
N VAL A 717 -17.39 28.13 9.90
CA VAL A 717 -16.03 27.82 10.37
C VAL A 717 -15.05 27.69 9.21
N ALA A 718 -15.39 26.88 8.21
CA ALA A 718 -14.54 26.67 7.05
C ALA A 718 -14.25 27.99 6.31
N LEU A 719 -15.28 28.83 6.20
CA LEU A 719 -15.15 30.12 5.56
C LEU A 719 -14.28 31.09 6.35
N HIS A 720 -14.39 31.12 7.68
CA HIS A 720 -13.52 31.94 8.53
C HIS A 720 -12.04 31.53 8.38
N ASN A 721 -11.72 30.23 8.32
CA ASN A 721 -10.35 29.79 8.05
C ASN A 721 -9.85 30.25 6.66
N ALA A 722 -10.70 30.17 5.63
CA ALA A 722 -10.35 30.64 4.29
C ALA A 722 -10.12 32.16 4.23
N ILE A 723 -10.94 32.93 4.91
CA ILE A 723 -10.79 34.39 5.03
C ILE A 723 -9.55 34.75 5.83
N GLY A 724 -9.25 34.00 6.92
CA GLY A 724 -8.00 34.19 7.68
C GLY A 724 -6.78 34.05 6.79
N GLY A 725 -6.69 32.97 5.98
CA GLY A 725 -5.61 32.77 5.01
C GLY A 725 -5.58 33.83 3.90
N PHE A 726 -6.73 34.33 3.47
CA PHE A 726 -6.78 35.43 2.51
C PHE A 726 -6.16 36.71 3.10
N PHE A 727 -6.54 37.10 4.32
CA PHE A 727 -5.99 38.30 4.97
C PHE A 727 -4.50 38.13 5.33
N GLU A 728 -4.08 36.91 5.72
CA GLU A 728 -2.68 36.60 5.95
C GLU A 728 -1.84 36.86 4.67
N THR A 729 -2.31 36.40 3.51
CA THR A 729 -1.63 36.62 2.22
C THR A 729 -1.64 38.10 1.79
N GLN A 730 -2.57 38.91 2.29
CA GLN A 730 -2.65 40.36 2.05
C GLN A 730 -1.85 41.17 3.08
N GLY A 731 -1.22 40.52 4.09
CA GLY A 731 -0.47 41.21 5.15
C GLY A 731 -1.35 41.86 6.25
N SER A 732 -2.69 41.67 6.22
CA SER A 732 -3.64 42.18 7.24
C SER A 732 -3.66 41.21 8.43
N LEU A 733 -2.60 41.21 9.24
CA LEU A 733 -2.36 40.21 10.29
C LEU A 733 -3.42 40.23 11.41
N ASP A 734 -3.95 41.40 11.76
CA ASP A 734 -5.00 41.52 12.79
C ASP A 734 -6.32 40.93 12.33
N ASP A 735 -6.70 41.17 11.07
CA ASP A 735 -7.89 40.56 10.47
C ASP A 735 -7.74 39.05 10.31
N ALA A 736 -6.58 38.58 9.87
CA ALA A 736 -6.25 37.14 9.77
C ALA A 736 -6.44 36.47 11.15
N ARG A 737 -5.83 37.01 12.20
CA ARG A 737 -5.94 36.49 13.56
C ARG A 737 -7.39 36.43 14.02
N HIS A 738 -8.14 37.55 13.82
CA HIS A 738 -9.57 37.63 14.20
C HIS A 738 -10.36 36.47 13.56
N HIS A 739 -10.16 36.23 12.28
CA HIS A 739 -10.89 35.19 11.57
C HIS A 739 -10.50 33.77 12.02
N TYR A 740 -9.22 33.46 12.23
CA TYR A 740 -8.79 32.17 12.74
C TYR A 740 -9.33 31.88 14.16
N GLU A 741 -9.25 32.88 15.08
CA GLU A 741 -9.78 32.75 16.44
C GLU A 741 -11.30 32.55 16.42
N HIS A 742 -12.01 33.29 15.55
CA HIS A 742 -13.47 33.19 15.42
C HIS A 742 -13.88 31.80 14.88
N GLY A 743 -13.19 31.29 13.85
CA GLY A 743 -13.40 29.92 13.32
C GLY A 743 -13.22 28.87 14.39
N LEU A 744 -12.11 28.93 15.15
CA LEU A 744 -11.84 28.01 16.25
C LEU A 744 -12.93 28.07 17.34
N ARG A 745 -13.42 29.27 17.69
CA ARG A 745 -14.47 29.44 18.67
C ARG A 745 -15.77 28.77 18.23
N ILE A 746 -16.23 29.02 16.99
CA ILE A 746 -17.47 28.43 16.46
C ILE A 746 -17.31 26.90 16.40
N ALA A 747 -16.16 26.37 15.96
CA ALA A 747 -15.91 24.92 15.91
C ALA A 747 -16.06 24.25 17.28
N ARG A 748 -15.57 24.90 18.35
CA ARG A 748 -15.72 24.43 19.73
C ARG A 748 -17.17 24.53 20.22
N GLU A 749 -17.85 25.64 19.97
CA GLU A 749 -19.25 25.84 20.36
C GLU A 749 -20.20 24.83 19.70
N THR A 750 -19.91 24.44 18.46
CA THR A 750 -20.71 23.48 17.69
C THR A 750 -20.31 22.04 17.90
N GLY A 751 -19.21 21.77 18.62
CA GLY A 751 -18.66 20.43 18.84
C GLY A 751 -18.10 19.78 17.57
N ASN A 752 -17.75 20.56 16.55
CA ASN A 752 -17.20 20.05 15.31
C ASN A 752 -15.70 19.75 15.44
N ARG A 753 -15.39 18.54 15.88
CA ARG A 753 -14.02 18.09 16.15
C ARG A 753 -13.07 18.25 14.96
N ARG A 754 -13.52 17.93 13.73
CA ARG A 754 -12.68 18.07 12.54
C ARG A 754 -12.26 19.53 12.31
N TRP A 755 -13.22 20.47 12.35
CA TRP A 755 -12.92 21.87 12.17
C TRP A 755 -12.22 22.50 13.38
N GLU A 756 -12.46 21.98 14.60
CA GLU A 756 -11.73 22.40 15.79
C GLU A 756 -10.22 22.16 15.61
N GLY A 757 -9.83 20.96 15.19
CA GLY A 757 -8.44 20.64 14.93
C GLY A 757 -7.85 21.45 13.77
N GLY A 758 -8.59 21.61 12.63
CA GLY A 758 -8.15 22.40 11.49
C GLY A 758 -7.92 23.85 11.81
N SER A 759 -8.88 24.47 12.50
CA SER A 759 -8.75 25.86 12.94
C SER A 759 -7.63 26.05 13.96
N ALA A 760 -7.44 25.09 14.88
CA ALA A 760 -6.34 25.12 15.84
C ALA A 760 -4.99 25.03 15.11
N GLY A 761 -4.84 24.16 14.12
CA GLY A 761 -3.64 24.04 13.30
C GLY A 761 -3.33 25.32 12.52
N ASN A 762 -4.33 25.91 11.86
CA ASN A 762 -4.16 27.16 11.12
C ASN A 762 -3.78 28.32 12.04
N LEU A 763 -4.46 28.48 13.18
CA LEU A 763 -4.13 29.51 14.17
C LEU A 763 -2.71 29.29 14.74
N ALA A 764 -2.30 28.04 14.98
CA ALA A 764 -0.95 27.74 15.45
C ALA A 764 0.10 28.14 14.43
N SER A 765 -0.11 27.81 13.14
CA SER A 765 0.80 28.21 12.05
C SER A 765 0.92 29.72 11.94
N PHE A 766 -0.19 30.41 12.04
CA PHE A 766 -0.22 31.88 12.06
C PHE A 766 0.53 32.46 13.27
N LEU A 767 0.39 31.88 14.47
CA LEU A 767 1.11 32.30 15.67
C LEU A 767 2.62 32.05 15.56
N VAL A 768 3.05 30.99 14.89
CA VAL A 768 4.47 30.73 14.58
C VAL A 768 5.02 31.82 13.66
N LEU A 769 4.27 32.23 12.64
CA LEU A 769 4.64 33.35 11.75
C LEU A 769 4.90 34.65 12.54
N LEU A 770 4.10 34.88 13.61
CA LEU A 770 4.26 36.01 14.51
C LEU A 770 5.31 35.81 15.61
N GLY A 771 6.06 34.71 15.63
CA GLY A 771 7.03 34.38 16.68
C GLY A 771 6.44 34.02 18.04
N ARG A 772 5.14 33.74 18.14
CA ARG A 772 4.42 33.43 19.38
C ARG A 772 4.41 31.93 19.68
N PHE A 773 5.58 31.30 19.80
CA PHE A 773 5.77 29.86 19.89
C PHE A 773 5.03 29.21 21.08
N GLU A 774 5.05 29.86 22.26
CA GLU A 774 4.38 29.34 23.47
C GLU A 774 2.86 29.22 23.33
N GLN A 775 2.25 30.07 22.47
CA GLN A 775 0.82 30.04 22.20
C GLN A 775 0.50 29.02 21.08
N ALA A 776 1.42 28.80 20.14
CA ALA A 776 1.23 27.88 19.02
C ALA A 776 1.30 26.40 19.45
N ARG A 777 2.22 26.05 20.35
CA ARG A 777 2.46 24.66 20.77
C ARG A 777 1.22 23.91 21.24
N PRO A 778 0.42 24.40 22.22
CA PRO A 778 -0.78 23.71 22.68
C PRO A 778 -1.82 23.52 21.59
N LEU A 779 -1.88 24.42 20.61
CA LEU A 779 -2.81 24.32 19.50
C LEU A 779 -2.38 23.24 18.49
N TYR A 780 -1.09 23.10 18.20
CA TYR A 780 -0.58 22.00 17.37
C TYR A 780 -0.78 20.64 18.03
N VAL A 781 -0.53 20.52 19.34
CA VAL A 781 -0.77 19.28 20.10
C VAL A 781 -2.27 18.92 20.06
N GLN A 782 -3.14 19.92 20.21
CA GLN A 782 -4.59 19.72 20.10
C GLN A 782 -4.99 19.26 18.69
N ALA A 783 -4.45 19.90 17.64
CA ALA A 783 -4.72 19.53 16.25
C ALA A 783 -4.27 18.10 15.95
N MET A 784 -3.09 17.71 16.42
CA MET A 784 -2.54 16.35 16.27
C MET A 784 -3.41 15.30 16.97
N GLN A 785 -3.79 15.54 18.22
CA GLN A 785 -4.67 14.63 18.96
C GLN A 785 -6.01 14.43 18.25
N ILE A 786 -6.61 15.49 17.73
CA ILE A 786 -7.88 15.42 17.00
C ILE A 786 -7.68 14.67 15.66
N ALA A 787 -6.58 14.90 14.95
CA ALA A 787 -6.28 14.17 13.72
C ALA A 787 -6.15 12.67 13.97
N ALA A 788 -5.47 12.26 15.06
CA ALA A 788 -5.36 10.88 15.48
C ALA A 788 -6.72 10.26 15.87
N GLU A 789 -7.56 10.99 16.63
CA GLU A 789 -8.92 10.56 16.99
C GLU A 789 -9.79 10.31 15.74
N LEU A 790 -9.63 11.10 14.68
CA LEU A 790 -10.38 11.00 13.44
C LEU A 790 -9.78 10.00 12.42
N GLY A 791 -8.57 9.50 12.67
CA GLY A 791 -7.83 8.64 11.75
C GLY A 791 -7.39 9.37 10.46
N ASP A 792 -7.26 10.70 10.48
CA ASP A 792 -6.81 11.50 9.34
C ASP A 792 -5.27 11.55 9.31
N ARG A 793 -4.68 10.52 8.70
CA ARG A 793 -3.23 10.31 8.65
C ARG A 793 -2.46 11.45 7.96
N GLN A 794 -3.07 12.08 6.95
CA GLN A 794 -2.40 13.20 6.26
C GLN A 794 -2.32 14.41 7.17
N TRP A 795 -3.39 14.67 7.89
CA TRP A 795 -3.45 15.80 8.80
C TRP A 795 -2.55 15.59 10.02
N GLU A 796 -2.54 14.38 10.56
CA GLU A 796 -1.63 13.97 11.63
C GLU A 796 -0.16 14.18 11.23
N ALA A 797 0.21 13.74 10.01
CA ALA A 797 1.56 13.91 9.49
C ALA A 797 1.96 15.40 9.32
N ASN A 798 1.03 16.25 8.85
CA ASN A 798 1.27 17.71 8.78
C ASN A 798 1.46 18.33 10.17
N ALA A 799 0.65 17.91 11.15
CA ALA A 799 0.77 18.40 12.52
C ALA A 799 2.11 18.02 13.16
N HIS A 800 2.57 16.77 12.94
CA HIS A 800 3.91 16.33 13.36
C HIS A 800 5.03 17.15 12.70
N CYS A 801 4.93 17.46 11.39
CA CYS A 801 5.89 18.29 10.69
C CYS A 801 5.99 19.68 11.30
N ASN A 802 4.85 20.33 11.54
CA ASN A 802 4.78 21.68 12.09
C ASN A 802 5.29 21.74 13.55
N LEU A 803 4.91 20.73 14.36
CA LEU A 803 5.39 20.62 15.74
C LEU A 803 6.89 20.38 15.79
N GLY A 804 7.42 19.55 14.90
CA GLY A 804 8.85 19.30 14.76
C GLY A 804 9.62 20.56 14.38
N LEU A 805 9.10 21.36 13.45
CA LEU A 805 9.71 22.65 13.10
C LEU A 805 9.67 23.64 14.28
N LEU A 806 8.55 23.69 15.01
CA LEU A 806 8.45 24.51 16.23
C LEU A 806 9.50 24.11 17.25
N HIS A 807 9.69 22.81 17.54
CA HIS A 807 10.74 22.32 18.44
C HIS A 807 12.15 22.68 17.96
N PHE A 808 12.40 22.63 16.65
CA PHE A 808 13.66 23.06 16.07
C PHE A 808 13.93 24.56 16.35
N MET A 809 12.92 25.42 16.13
CA MET A 809 13.03 26.86 16.38
C MET A 809 13.26 27.19 17.87
N GLU A 810 12.77 26.34 18.78
CA GLU A 810 13.00 26.44 20.23
C GLU A 810 14.35 25.84 20.68
N GLY A 811 15.15 25.25 19.79
CA GLY A 811 16.40 24.58 20.10
C GLY A 811 16.23 23.18 20.72
N ARG A 812 15.05 22.60 20.72
CA ARG A 812 14.74 21.27 21.24
C ARG A 812 14.98 20.19 20.16
N LEU A 813 16.24 20.03 19.78
CA LEU A 813 16.62 19.26 18.58
C LEU A 813 16.22 17.78 18.63
N THR A 814 16.27 17.13 19.80
CA THR A 814 15.87 15.72 19.95
C THR A 814 14.37 15.53 19.77
N ASP A 815 13.57 16.41 20.32
CA ASP A 815 12.10 16.37 20.17
C ASP A 815 11.71 16.69 18.72
N ALA A 816 12.38 17.69 18.12
CA ALA A 816 12.19 18.03 16.71
C ALA A 816 12.42 16.82 15.78
N ARG A 817 13.49 16.05 16.02
CA ARG A 817 13.79 14.85 15.24
C ARG A 817 12.69 13.78 15.37
N VAL A 818 12.22 13.52 16.59
CA VAL A 818 11.16 12.51 16.83
C VAL A 818 9.90 12.86 16.07
N GLU A 819 9.44 14.11 16.16
CA GLU A 819 8.22 14.55 15.46
C GLU A 819 8.38 14.53 13.94
N LEU A 820 9.53 14.99 13.43
CA LEU A 820 9.80 14.96 12.00
C LEU A 820 9.97 13.54 11.45
N GLU A 821 10.57 12.59 12.20
CA GLU A 821 10.67 11.19 11.80
C GLU A 821 9.27 10.55 11.72
N ALA A 822 8.37 10.86 12.66
CA ALA A 822 6.98 10.39 12.61
C ALA A 822 6.25 10.92 11.35
N SER A 823 6.39 12.23 11.05
CA SER A 823 5.85 12.84 9.85
C SER A 823 6.46 12.24 8.56
N HIS A 824 7.79 12.03 8.56
CA HIS A 824 8.51 11.42 7.43
C HIS A 824 7.97 10.04 7.09
N ASP A 825 7.81 9.17 8.10
CA ASP A 825 7.34 7.81 7.89
C ASP A 825 5.89 7.79 7.39
N ALA A 826 5.02 8.62 7.96
CA ALA A 826 3.65 8.78 7.50
C ALA A 826 3.57 9.32 6.06
N ALA A 827 4.31 10.37 5.72
CA ALA A 827 4.35 10.95 4.37
C ALA A 827 4.87 9.94 3.34
N ARG A 828 5.91 9.16 3.70
CA ARG A 828 6.47 8.11 2.86
C ARG A 828 5.47 6.98 2.59
N GLU A 829 4.76 6.52 3.61
CA GLU A 829 3.74 5.48 3.46
C GLU A 829 2.56 5.93 2.60
N MET A 830 2.15 7.19 2.73
CA MET A 830 1.07 7.77 1.92
C MET A 830 1.51 8.14 0.50
N GLY A 831 2.82 8.14 0.21
CA GLY A 831 3.35 8.62 -1.06
C GLY A 831 3.16 10.13 -1.27
N HIS A 832 2.97 10.89 -0.18
CA HIS A 832 2.77 12.35 -0.25
C HIS A 832 4.12 13.05 -0.46
N ALA A 833 4.57 13.06 -1.71
CA ALA A 833 5.90 13.53 -2.08
C ALA A 833 6.15 14.99 -1.69
N GLY A 834 5.14 15.86 -1.76
CA GLY A 834 5.23 17.27 -1.35
C GLY A 834 5.54 17.41 0.14
N LEU A 835 4.77 16.74 1.01
CA LEU A 835 5.05 16.76 2.45
C LEU A 835 6.40 16.10 2.76
N LEU A 836 6.70 14.98 2.09
CA LEU A 836 7.96 14.24 2.28
C LEU A 836 9.17 15.13 1.97
N SER A 837 9.12 15.94 0.90
CA SER A 837 10.21 16.85 0.54
C SER A 837 10.45 17.93 1.62
N VAL A 838 9.38 18.51 2.16
CA VAL A 838 9.44 19.50 3.24
C VAL A 838 10.02 18.88 4.52
N VAL A 839 9.50 17.70 4.90
CA VAL A 839 9.96 17.01 6.13
C VAL A 839 11.43 16.60 6.02
N GLN A 840 11.87 16.13 4.86
CA GLN A 840 13.28 15.81 4.63
C GLN A 840 14.17 17.06 4.73
N CYS A 841 13.72 18.20 4.19
CA CYS A 841 14.45 19.45 4.36
C CYS A 841 14.58 19.83 5.83
N ASN A 842 13.49 19.77 6.61
CA ASN A 842 13.49 20.07 8.05
C ASN A 842 14.36 19.08 8.85
N LEU A 843 14.34 17.78 8.52
CA LEU A 843 15.25 16.79 9.10
C LEU A 843 16.71 17.12 8.78
N GLY A 844 17.01 17.58 7.57
CA GLY A 844 18.34 18.06 7.20
C GLY A 844 18.83 19.19 8.11
N LEU A 845 17.98 20.18 8.39
CA LEU A 845 18.29 21.28 9.31
C LEU A 845 18.53 20.78 10.76
N VAL A 846 17.72 19.84 11.23
CA VAL A 846 17.85 19.25 12.57
C VAL A 846 19.14 18.43 12.68
N GLU A 847 19.47 17.59 11.71
CA GLU A 847 20.67 16.76 11.73
C GLU A 847 21.95 17.62 11.62
N GLU A 848 21.91 18.71 10.84
CA GLU A 848 23.00 19.68 10.82
C GLU A 848 23.23 20.30 12.20
N ALA A 849 22.16 20.73 12.88
CA ALA A 849 22.22 21.30 14.21
C ALA A 849 22.65 20.28 15.28
N LEU A 850 22.37 19.00 15.12
CA LEU A 850 22.83 17.90 15.96
C LEU A 850 24.29 17.50 15.70
N GLY A 851 24.94 18.06 14.67
CA GLY A 851 26.34 17.82 14.33
C GLY A 851 26.58 16.59 13.45
N ASP A 852 25.56 16.12 12.69
CA ASP A 852 25.71 15.08 11.68
C ASP A 852 25.51 15.67 10.25
N PRO A 853 26.52 16.30 9.68
CA PRO A 853 26.45 16.91 8.37
C PRO A 853 26.36 15.87 7.23
N GLY A 854 26.68 14.60 7.49
CA GLY A 854 26.52 13.50 6.53
C GLY A 854 25.06 13.13 6.32
N ARG A 855 24.29 12.96 7.40
CA ARG A 855 22.84 12.76 7.33
C ARG A 855 22.12 13.99 6.82
N ALA A 856 22.52 15.18 7.25
CA ALA A 856 21.98 16.44 6.76
C ALA A 856 22.08 16.54 5.23
N LEU A 857 23.23 16.20 4.66
CA LEU A 857 23.46 16.20 3.21
C LEU A 857 22.50 15.25 2.49
N GLN A 858 22.35 14.02 2.99
CA GLN A 858 21.43 13.02 2.41
C GLN A 858 19.99 13.51 2.39
N TYR A 859 19.52 14.11 3.49
CA TYR A 859 18.16 14.62 3.59
C TYR A 859 17.93 15.82 2.66
N HIS A 860 18.85 16.79 2.60
CA HIS A 860 18.70 17.93 1.70
C HIS A 860 18.76 17.53 0.21
N GLU A 861 19.67 16.62 -0.17
CA GLU A 861 19.73 16.10 -1.54
C GLU A 861 18.41 15.37 -1.94
N ALA A 862 17.85 14.56 -1.02
CA ALA A 862 16.59 13.89 -1.22
C ALA A 862 15.41 14.88 -1.34
N ALA A 863 15.37 15.92 -0.51
CA ALA A 863 14.36 16.98 -0.57
C ALA A 863 14.40 17.74 -1.91
N VAL A 864 15.59 18.13 -2.36
CA VAL A 864 15.79 18.80 -3.66
C VAL A 864 15.36 17.89 -4.82
N ALA A 865 15.72 16.61 -4.77
CA ALA A 865 15.33 15.66 -5.82
C ALA A 865 13.80 15.51 -5.92
N LEU A 866 13.11 15.39 -4.77
CA LEU A 866 11.65 15.29 -4.75
C LEU A 866 10.97 16.59 -5.22
N ALA A 867 11.44 17.77 -4.78
CA ALA A 867 10.88 19.04 -5.23
C ALA A 867 11.05 19.24 -6.73
N ARG A 868 12.18 18.79 -7.28
CA ARG A 868 12.43 18.78 -8.73
C ARG A 868 11.50 17.84 -9.49
N ASP A 869 11.32 16.62 -8.99
CA ASP A 869 10.43 15.63 -9.60
C ASP A 869 8.96 16.10 -9.60
N LEU A 870 8.60 16.96 -8.64
CA LEU A 870 7.28 17.59 -8.53
C LEU A 870 7.15 18.89 -9.33
N GLU A 871 8.22 19.36 -9.99
CA GLU A 871 8.28 20.68 -10.66
C GLU A 871 7.93 21.85 -9.71
N ASP A 872 8.13 21.65 -8.39
CA ASP A 872 7.92 22.68 -7.37
C ASP A 872 9.14 23.59 -7.29
N HIS A 873 9.19 24.56 -8.18
CA HIS A 873 10.30 25.51 -8.30
C HIS A 873 10.51 26.34 -7.04
N ARG A 874 9.45 26.60 -6.26
CA ARG A 874 9.56 27.34 -5.01
C ARG A 874 10.33 26.52 -3.96
N SER A 875 9.85 25.32 -3.67
CA SER A 875 10.49 24.42 -2.71
C SER A 875 11.90 24.01 -3.18
N GLU A 876 12.08 23.68 -4.48
CA GLU A 876 13.42 23.38 -5.04
C GLU A 876 14.38 24.54 -4.77
N GLY A 877 13.95 25.80 -5.01
CA GLY A 877 14.77 26.97 -4.80
C GLY A 877 15.17 27.19 -3.35
N GLN A 878 14.24 27.03 -2.41
CA GLN A 878 14.51 27.13 -0.97
C GLN A 878 15.47 26.03 -0.49
N PHE A 879 15.20 24.77 -0.85
CA PHE A 879 16.01 23.63 -0.42
C PHE A 879 17.44 23.67 -0.99
N LEU A 880 17.60 24.17 -2.21
CA LEU A 880 18.92 24.47 -2.77
C LEU A 880 19.66 25.55 -1.97
N GLY A 881 18.96 26.50 -1.37
CA GLY A 881 19.52 27.49 -0.46
C GLY A 881 20.17 26.81 0.76
N TYR A 882 19.44 25.95 1.47
CA TYR A 882 19.96 25.22 2.64
C TYR A 882 21.09 24.25 2.26
N LEU A 883 20.96 23.51 1.17
CA LEU A 883 22.00 22.64 0.64
C LEU A 883 23.28 23.41 0.30
N GLY A 884 23.13 24.60 -0.30
CA GLY A 884 24.24 25.50 -0.63
C GLY A 884 25.00 25.97 0.60
N VAL A 885 24.29 26.36 1.66
CA VAL A 885 24.91 26.74 2.95
C VAL A 885 25.67 25.56 3.56
N LEU A 886 25.07 24.37 3.56
CA LEU A 886 25.73 23.16 4.08
C LEU A 886 27.03 22.85 3.31
N HIS A 887 27.04 22.96 1.99
CA HIS A 887 28.23 22.81 1.18
C HIS A 887 29.28 23.89 1.51
N ALA A 888 28.87 25.15 1.67
CA ALA A 888 29.79 26.23 2.04
C ALA A 888 30.46 26.00 3.41
N ARG A 889 29.71 25.54 4.40
CA ARG A 889 30.21 25.17 5.72
C ARG A 889 31.20 23.99 5.69
N GLN A 890 31.03 23.09 4.73
CA GLN A 890 31.95 21.99 4.44
C GLN A 890 33.11 22.39 3.52
N GLN A 891 33.29 23.66 3.23
CA GLN A 891 34.33 24.21 2.33
C GLN A 891 34.23 23.71 0.87
N ARG A 892 33.07 23.26 0.43
CA ARG A 892 32.79 22.82 -0.95
C ARG A 892 32.27 23.99 -1.77
N VAL A 893 33.12 24.93 -2.10
CA VAL A 893 32.74 26.22 -2.72
C VAL A 893 32.05 26.05 -4.07
N GLY A 894 32.48 25.11 -4.93
CA GLY A 894 31.90 24.86 -6.25
C GLY A 894 30.41 24.43 -6.18
N PRO A 895 30.11 23.30 -5.50
CA PRO A 895 28.75 22.85 -5.25
C PRO A 895 27.86 23.89 -4.55
N ALA A 896 28.44 24.66 -3.58
CA ALA A 896 27.69 25.73 -2.90
C ALA A 896 27.18 26.79 -3.89
N ARG A 897 28.10 27.32 -4.73
CA ARG A 897 27.72 28.31 -5.75
C ARG A 897 26.71 27.79 -6.78
N GLU A 898 26.86 26.56 -7.21
CA GLU A 898 25.91 25.91 -8.15
C GLU A 898 24.51 25.86 -7.56
N CYS A 899 24.34 25.32 -6.34
CA CYS A 899 23.08 25.25 -5.64
C CYS A 899 22.46 26.64 -5.46
N LEU A 900 23.20 27.60 -4.94
CA LEU A 900 22.69 28.94 -4.64
C LEU A 900 22.30 29.71 -5.91
N THR A 901 23.08 29.62 -7.00
CA THR A 901 22.76 30.27 -8.26
C THR A 901 21.47 29.69 -8.88
N ARG A 902 21.33 28.37 -8.84
CA ARG A 902 20.11 27.70 -9.34
C ARG A 902 18.91 28.04 -8.47
N GLY A 903 19.05 28.01 -7.14
CA GLY A 903 17.98 28.36 -6.20
C GLY A 903 17.50 29.80 -6.39
N GLU A 904 18.43 30.75 -6.52
CA GLU A 904 18.10 32.13 -6.83
C GLU A 904 17.33 32.28 -8.14
N ALA A 905 17.75 31.60 -9.21
CA ALA A 905 17.06 31.66 -10.51
C ALA A 905 15.62 31.13 -10.44
N LEU A 906 15.41 30.02 -9.73
CA LEU A 906 14.09 29.42 -9.54
C LEU A 906 13.17 30.36 -8.75
N LEU A 907 13.62 30.92 -7.61
CA LEU A 907 12.83 31.82 -6.77
C LEU A 907 12.47 33.13 -7.46
N ARG A 908 13.37 33.65 -8.31
CA ARG A 908 13.04 34.80 -9.18
C ARG A 908 11.97 34.47 -10.20
N SER A 909 11.96 33.24 -10.76
CA SER A 909 10.97 32.80 -11.76
C SER A 909 9.55 32.71 -11.18
N VAL A 910 9.44 32.43 -9.87
CA VAL A 910 8.14 32.33 -9.17
C VAL A 910 7.83 33.58 -8.33
N SER A 911 8.64 34.62 -8.40
CA SER A 911 8.48 35.90 -7.70
C SER A 911 8.34 35.75 -6.15
N ASP A 912 9.02 34.79 -5.54
CA ASP A 912 9.05 34.60 -4.09
C ASP A 912 10.16 35.47 -3.48
N SER A 913 9.84 36.72 -3.14
CA SER A 913 10.79 37.68 -2.62
C SER A 913 11.33 37.33 -1.23
N ILE A 914 10.54 36.68 -0.36
CA ILE A 914 10.95 36.28 1.00
C ILE A 914 12.02 35.18 0.91
N SER A 915 11.70 34.09 0.23
CA SER A 915 12.63 32.98 0.06
C SER A 915 13.88 33.38 -0.72
N LEU A 916 13.75 34.28 -1.71
CA LEU A 916 14.87 34.85 -2.43
C LEU A 916 15.81 35.63 -1.50
N GLY A 917 15.25 36.44 -0.59
CA GLY A 917 16.04 37.16 0.41
C GLY A 917 16.85 36.22 1.30
N ILE A 918 16.23 35.10 1.73
CA ILE A 918 16.89 34.07 2.57
C ILE A 918 18.04 33.40 1.78
N VAL A 919 17.81 33.05 0.49
CA VAL A 919 18.86 32.44 -0.37
C VAL A 919 19.99 33.42 -0.66
N LEU A 920 19.71 34.71 -0.79
CA LEU A 920 20.74 35.75 -0.93
C LEU A 920 21.56 35.89 0.33
N CYS A 921 20.99 35.81 1.54
CA CYS A 921 21.71 35.71 2.79
C CYS A 921 22.62 34.45 2.83
N ALA A 922 22.11 33.32 2.40
CA ALA A 922 22.85 32.06 2.25
C ALA A 922 24.03 32.21 1.28
N ARG A 923 23.81 32.90 0.17
CA ARG A 923 24.89 33.25 -0.79
C ARG A 923 25.94 34.16 -0.18
N ALA A 924 25.54 35.17 0.57
CA ALA A 924 26.47 36.06 1.27
C ALA A 924 27.34 35.28 2.26
N GLU A 925 26.77 34.35 3.06
CA GLU A 925 27.51 33.44 3.93
C GLU A 925 28.51 32.58 3.13
N ALA A 926 28.08 31.99 2.02
CA ALA A 926 28.89 31.10 1.19
C ALA A 926 30.07 31.86 0.54
N GLU A 927 29.82 33.05 0.00
CA GLU A 927 30.88 33.88 -0.61
C GLU A 927 31.85 34.43 0.45
N TYR A 928 31.36 34.78 1.64
CA TYR A 928 32.21 35.19 2.75
C TYR A 928 33.13 34.05 3.16
N ARG A 929 32.64 32.84 3.35
CA ARG A 929 33.43 31.64 3.68
C ARG A 929 34.43 31.27 2.58
N ALA A 930 34.11 31.59 1.33
CA ALA A 930 35.00 31.42 0.19
C ALA A 930 36.06 32.51 0.05
N GLY A 931 36.10 33.52 0.96
CA GLY A 931 37.02 34.65 0.92
C GLY A 931 36.66 35.71 -0.12
N SER A 932 35.47 35.71 -0.67
CA SER A 932 34.97 36.66 -1.70
C SER A 932 34.14 37.77 -1.05
N GLN A 933 34.80 38.65 -0.26
CA GLN A 933 34.09 39.66 0.54
C GLN A 933 33.17 40.58 -0.27
N ALA A 934 33.63 41.08 -1.41
CA ALA A 934 32.83 41.97 -2.24
C ALA A 934 31.55 41.30 -2.79
N ALA A 935 31.60 39.97 -3.09
CA ALA A 935 30.46 39.22 -3.51
C ALA A 935 29.49 38.95 -2.35
N ALA A 936 30.02 38.74 -1.14
CA ALA A 936 29.21 38.56 0.07
C ALA A 936 28.44 39.85 0.40
N GLU A 937 29.13 41.00 0.40
CA GLU A 937 28.49 42.32 0.65
C GLU A 937 27.44 42.67 -0.41
N ALA A 938 27.70 42.36 -1.68
CA ALA A 938 26.71 42.60 -2.76
C ALA A 938 25.44 41.74 -2.59
N ALA A 939 25.60 40.48 -2.22
CA ALA A 939 24.46 39.59 -1.98
C ALA A 939 23.65 40.01 -0.74
N LEU A 940 24.32 40.43 0.34
CA LEU A 940 23.66 40.98 1.53
C LEU A 940 22.91 42.27 1.23
N ALA A 941 23.54 43.22 0.51
CA ALA A 941 22.89 44.48 0.13
C ALA A 941 21.62 44.25 -0.73
N GLU A 942 21.63 43.25 -1.59
CA GLU A 942 20.45 42.90 -2.36
C GLU A 942 19.34 42.28 -1.48
N ALA A 943 19.70 41.41 -0.54
CA ALA A 943 18.75 40.85 0.43
C ALA A 943 18.11 41.95 1.30
N GLU A 944 18.91 42.94 1.73
CA GLU A 944 18.43 44.08 2.50
C GLU A 944 17.47 44.98 1.71
N ARG A 945 17.78 45.20 0.44
CA ARG A 945 16.92 45.97 -0.46
C ARG A 945 15.56 45.28 -0.62
N LEU A 946 15.57 43.97 -0.86
CA LEU A 946 14.32 43.19 -0.96
C LEU A 946 13.52 43.23 0.35
N ALA A 947 14.20 43.07 1.50
CA ALA A 947 13.55 43.17 2.81
C ALA A 947 12.95 44.56 3.06
N GLY A 948 13.58 45.64 2.57
CA GLY A 948 13.04 47.01 2.66
C GLY A 948 11.84 47.29 1.76
N GLU A 949 11.66 46.51 0.73
CA GLU A 949 10.49 46.56 -0.17
C GLU A 949 9.30 45.77 0.37
N LEU A 950 9.54 44.90 1.38
CA LEU A 950 8.51 44.07 2.04
C LEU A 950 8.09 44.76 3.35
N SER A 951 6.80 45.08 3.50
CA SER A 951 6.25 45.87 4.62
C SER A 951 6.34 45.18 5.99
N ASP A 952 6.56 43.88 6.05
CA ASP A 952 6.35 43.04 7.26
C ASP A 952 7.57 42.20 7.68
N VAL A 953 8.78 42.54 7.27
CA VAL A 953 10.01 41.86 7.72
C VAL A 953 10.40 42.38 9.11
N THR A 954 9.95 41.64 10.14
CA THR A 954 10.37 41.91 11.52
C THR A 954 11.73 41.27 11.82
N PRO A 955 12.48 41.75 12.85
CA PRO A 955 13.71 41.08 13.26
C PRO A 955 13.55 39.62 13.69
N GLU A 956 12.38 39.22 14.09
CA GLU A 956 11.97 37.86 14.51
C GLU A 956 11.54 36.99 13.35
N SER A 957 11.20 37.54 12.19
CA SER A 957 10.85 36.79 10.99
C SER A 957 12.05 36.00 10.48
N GLU A 958 11.82 34.93 9.70
CA GLU A 958 12.87 34.08 9.16
C GLU A 958 13.89 34.88 8.33
N LEU A 959 13.42 35.76 7.45
CA LEU A 959 14.28 36.63 6.66
C LEU A 959 15.03 37.64 7.57
N GLY A 960 14.34 38.25 8.57
CA GLY A 960 14.97 39.17 9.54
C GLY A 960 16.08 38.48 10.34
N GLN A 961 15.85 37.24 10.76
CA GLN A 961 16.85 36.44 11.44
C GLN A 961 18.03 36.07 10.51
N ALA A 962 17.76 35.71 9.25
CA ALA A 962 18.81 35.42 8.28
C ALA A 962 19.69 36.65 8.01
N LEU A 963 19.09 37.82 7.81
CA LEU A 963 19.82 39.09 7.64
C LEU A 963 20.71 39.42 8.85
N ARG A 964 20.19 39.30 10.05
CA ARG A 964 20.94 39.54 11.28
C ARG A 964 22.12 38.62 11.39
N ARG A 965 21.96 37.30 11.27
CA ARG A 965 23.07 36.33 11.33
C ARG A 965 24.12 36.60 10.28
N THR A 966 23.71 36.93 9.05
CA THR A 966 24.64 37.20 7.96
C THR A 966 25.41 38.48 8.19
N ARG A 967 24.77 39.56 8.73
CA ARG A 967 25.47 40.80 9.14
C ARG A 967 26.50 40.55 10.23
N GLU A 968 26.11 39.81 11.29
CA GLU A 968 27.02 39.47 12.41
C GLU A 968 28.22 38.72 11.88
N LEU A 969 28.00 37.70 11.03
CA LEU A 969 29.05 36.89 10.43
C LEU A 969 30.06 37.73 9.61
N ILE A 970 29.56 38.67 8.81
CA ILE A 970 30.41 39.52 7.98
C ILE A 970 31.06 40.63 8.80
N ALA A 971 30.47 41.14 9.89
CA ALA A 971 30.98 42.17 10.76
C ALA A 971 32.04 41.67 11.78
N GLU A 972 31.96 40.42 12.23
CA GLU A 972 32.94 39.85 13.17
C GLU A 972 34.39 39.78 12.62
N ALA A 973 34.59 40.07 11.35
CA ALA A 973 35.88 39.99 10.66
C ALA A 973 36.47 41.35 10.32
N VAL A 974 35.82 42.47 10.70
CA VAL A 974 36.36 43.84 10.60
C VAL A 974 36.80 44.29 12.00
#